data_01b5ff87a228f8d6b3e1cdb84b8321c0
#
_entry.id   01b5ff87a228f8d6b3e1cdb84b8321c0
#
_cell.length_a   1.000
_cell.length_b   1.000
_cell.length_c   1.000
_cell.angle_alpha   90.00
_cell.angle_beta   90.00
_cell.angle_gamma   90.00
#
_symmetry.space_group_name_H-M   'P 1'
#
loop_
_entity.id
_entity.type
_entity.pdbx_description
1 polymer ?
#
loop_
_entity_poly.entity_id
_entity_poly.type
_entity_poly.pdbx_seq_one_letter_code
_entity_poly.pdbx_strand_id
1 'polypeptide(L)'
;MPDTALAATTLRRGFAVTSHVRDNDDPMSMPTWWNQRRFGIFIHSNVATVPAWSPIGEYSDWYRSHLGDDVADVLLHPRPMVEVLAHHRDRWGHIEHFDDFLPLLTYDRFDAEDWAQLVADAGAGYSVFVSKHHDGWSWWDAPNTERTVLHGGPRRNVLGEYAAACERNDIVFGTYYSLLDWGDPRFPDPEYVDEVLHPHVIDLVERYGSSVLWGDGHWGHGPEVWRTRELIEQIRTIDPDVVINDRWWASPDDVPPGSPDLVRTFEYEAPEAITEGPWELCRGIGASFCHNRAERAEHHLSGFDIVALLTEVVAKGGHLLLNIGPAADGTIPELQRAPLEAAGRWIRAHQRLIDESSPWDTWGDAEVRYLCLDGQLHAVDLSGRGRFGAITPDRYRVTAAQRDGAPVGFRQRDDGVHVDGGRSALERRARAGRVDDISVYSLTLTPIERPVVLFETPPRQPIDLAPLMSDARPGDVVQLGDGTYLGPVTVPAGVIVRGLGAGRTTIDGSGQTAVILERNARLEHLSVGGGPVRVAWFPCPVVEARGPYATLLGCRVDGHVIVRADDVVIRATAATGVVAEGADRLTVSRSQFQGMRWDVGVHLIGGAGHEVDSCEFRDHLCGIRASTTTGTIVRGNNIVGRWWGIHLEQTEGAHVYGNFVDHTMRGIDIDGGTQAVIDGNAICDGDSGCIVEWGASDCQVSGNRWERCRIGILAWEVTALHAHDNEAIDLHEPDAAYAIGP
;
A
#
# COMPACT_ATOMS: atom_id res chain seq x y z
N MET A 1 -20.97 31.78 -40.76
CA MET A 1 -20.80 30.72 -39.79
C MET A 1 -19.62 29.88 -40.19
N PRO A 2 -18.46 29.93 -39.53
CA PRO A 2 -17.36 29.06 -39.86
C PRO A 2 -17.42 27.84 -38.96
N ASP A 3 -17.41 26.68 -39.61
CA ASP A 3 -17.20 25.34 -39.02
C ASP A 3 -15.89 25.30 -38.25
N THR A 4 -15.97 25.07 -36.95
CA THR A 4 -14.83 24.66 -36.13
C THR A 4 -14.81 23.14 -36.07
N ALA A 5 -14.25 22.50 -37.09
CA ALA A 5 -13.83 21.12 -37.03
C ALA A 5 -12.68 21.02 -36.01
N LEU A 6 -12.94 20.33 -34.86
CA LEU A 6 -11.88 19.88 -33.97
C LEU A 6 -11.02 18.87 -34.72
N ALA A 7 -9.76 19.19 -34.92
CA ALA A 7 -8.80 18.25 -35.49
C ALA A 7 -8.51 17.15 -34.44
N ALA A 8 -9.01 15.94 -34.71
CA ALA A 8 -8.61 14.73 -33.98
C ALA A 8 -7.26 14.28 -34.56
N THR A 9 -6.22 14.35 -33.77
CA THR A 9 -4.89 13.86 -34.17
C THR A 9 -4.79 12.38 -33.75
N THR A 10 -4.70 11.52 -34.76
CA THR A 10 -4.48 10.08 -34.52
C THR A 10 -2.99 9.83 -34.31
N LEU A 11 -2.55 9.59 -33.08
CA LEU A 11 -1.19 9.18 -32.77
C LEU A 11 -1.04 7.66 -32.88
N ARG A 12 -0.17 7.22 -33.78
CA ARG A 12 0.28 5.83 -33.81
C ARG A 12 1.33 5.66 -32.70
N ARG A 13 1.01 4.94 -31.62
CA ARG A 13 2.01 4.45 -30.70
C ARG A 13 2.59 3.15 -31.25
N GLY A 14 3.75 3.27 -31.91
CA GLY A 14 4.69 2.16 -31.95
C GLY A 14 5.24 1.93 -30.54
N PHE A 15 5.56 0.69 -30.16
CA PHE A 15 6.36 0.40 -28.97
C PHE A 15 7.69 1.14 -29.12
N ALA A 16 7.78 2.38 -28.63
CA ALA A 16 9.04 2.94 -28.26
C ALA A 16 9.33 2.36 -26.89
N VAL A 17 10.12 1.29 -26.84
CA VAL A 17 10.92 0.97 -25.68
C VAL A 17 11.82 2.20 -25.48
N THR A 18 11.37 3.15 -24.67
CA THR A 18 12.27 4.15 -24.12
C THR A 18 13.11 3.38 -23.10
N SER A 19 14.18 2.73 -23.60
CA SER A 19 15.32 2.46 -22.76
C SER A 19 15.79 3.83 -22.28
N HIS A 20 15.50 4.18 -21.03
CA HIS A 20 16.16 5.27 -20.35
C HIS A 20 17.61 4.81 -20.09
N VAL A 21 18.40 4.76 -21.15
CA VAL A 21 19.85 4.92 -21.05
C VAL A 21 20.00 6.38 -20.67
N ARG A 22 20.70 6.67 -19.60
CA ARG A 22 21.15 8.01 -19.22
C ARG A 22 21.65 8.68 -20.49
N ASP A 23 20.96 9.71 -20.91
CA ASP A 23 21.55 10.66 -21.83
C ASP A 23 22.65 11.34 -21.01
N ASN A 24 23.92 11.07 -21.32
CA ASN A 24 25.07 11.57 -20.57
C ASN A 24 25.13 13.12 -20.54
N ASP A 25 24.17 13.78 -21.14
CA ASP A 25 24.05 15.24 -21.24
C ASP A 25 22.92 15.82 -20.36
N ASP A 26 22.14 15.01 -19.61
CA ASP A 26 21.15 15.53 -18.65
C ASP A 26 21.63 15.32 -17.19
N PRO A 27 22.18 16.37 -16.56
CA PRO A 27 22.67 16.31 -15.18
C PRO A 27 21.56 16.07 -14.15
N MET A 28 20.30 16.06 -14.58
CA MET A 28 19.11 15.89 -13.72
C MET A 28 18.54 14.47 -13.73
N SER A 29 19.17 13.51 -14.42
CA SER A 29 18.70 12.12 -14.45
C SER A 29 19.24 11.31 -13.26
N MET A 30 18.45 10.31 -12.79
CA MET A 30 18.89 9.39 -11.72
C MET A 30 20.16 8.65 -12.11
N PRO A 31 21.09 8.37 -11.15
CA PRO A 31 22.29 7.59 -11.41
C PRO A 31 21.98 6.24 -12.05
N THR A 32 22.85 5.77 -12.92
CA THR A 32 22.65 4.51 -13.65
C THR A 32 22.45 3.32 -12.70
N TRP A 33 23.20 3.28 -11.60
CA TRP A 33 23.10 2.22 -10.60
C TRP A 33 21.70 2.16 -9.97
N TRP A 34 21.03 3.30 -9.74
CA TRP A 34 19.67 3.34 -9.20
C TRP A 34 18.69 2.63 -10.12
N ASN A 35 18.73 2.95 -11.41
CA ASN A 35 17.83 2.33 -12.39
C ASN A 35 18.06 0.82 -12.59
N GLN A 36 19.20 0.30 -12.13
CA GLN A 36 19.62 -1.10 -12.27
C GLN A 36 19.52 -1.92 -10.97
N ARG A 37 19.06 -1.32 -9.87
CA ARG A 37 19.00 -1.98 -8.55
C ARG A 37 17.70 -1.59 -7.85
N ARG A 38 16.61 -2.27 -8.21
CA ARG A 38 15.27 -1.90 -7.76
C ARG A 38 14.83 -2.51 -6.43
N PHE A 39 15.69 -3.31 -5.82
CA PHE A 39 15.45 -3.90 -4.51
C PHE A 39 16.56 -3.55 -3.55
N GLY A 40 16.22 -2.97 -2.41
CA GLY A 40 17.12 -2.62 -1.32
C GLY A 40 16.67 -3.19 0.01
N ILE A 41 17.62 -3.31 0.94
CA ILE A 41 17.35 -3.67 2.34
C ILE A 41 17.61 -2.47 3.23
N PHE A 42 16.61 -2.09 3.99
CA PHE A 42 16.71 -1.10 5.07
C PHE A 42 17.07 -1.82 6.37
N ILE A 43 17.95 -1.25 7.17
CA ILE A 43 18.33 -1.83 8.47
C ILE A 43 18.07 -0.80 9.56
N HIS A 44 17.01 -1.03 10.35
CA HIS A 44 16.68 -0.18 11.48
C HIS A 44 17.24 -0.76 12.78
N SER A 45 18.12 0.01 13.39
CA SER A 45 18.60 -0.25 14.73
C SER A 45 18.90 1.07 15.45
N ASN A 46 18.46 1.17 16.67
CA ASN A 46 18.72 2.27 17.60
C ASN A 46 18.73 1.72 19.03
N VAL A 47 18.77 2.56 20.04
CA VAL A 47 18.79 2.12 21.44
C VAL A 47 17.52 1.35 21.83
N ALA A 48 16.37 1.64 21.19
CA ALA A 48 15.11 0.91 21.39
C ALA A 48 15.16 -0.58 20.95
N THR A 49 16.19 -0.99 20.22
CA THR A 49 16.46 -2.40 19.89
C THR A 49 16.69 -3.26 21.17
N VAL A 50 17.06 -2.64 22.29
CA VAL A 50 17.22 -3.35 23.57
C VAL A 50 15.88 -3.77 24.17
N PRO A 51 14.95 -2.85 24.49
CA PRO A 51 13.62 -3.26 24.93
C PRO A 51 12.87 -4.00 23.81
N ALA A 52 13.04 -3.62 22.57
CA ALA A 52 12.52 -4.29 21.37
C ALA A 52 11.05 -4.67 21.53
N TRP A 53 10.20 -3.72 21.92
CA TRP A 53 8.80 -4.00 22.18
C TRP A 53 7.91 -2.79 21.90
N SER A 54 6.82 -3.05 21.20
CA SER A 54 5.64 -2.19 21.07
C SER A 54 4.41 -3.08 20.88
N PRO A 55 3.20 -2.58 21.08
CA PRO A 55 1.99 -3.26 20.60
C PRO A 55 2.09 -3.56 19.10
N ILE A 56 1.41 -4.60 18.64
CA ILE A 56 1.41 -4.93 17.21
C ILE A 56 0.77 -3.80 16.42
N GLY A 57 1.45 -3.38 15.34
CA GLY A 57 1.04 -2.24 14.52
C GLY A 57 1.65 -0.90 14.96
N GLU A 58 2.37 -0.89 16.07
CA GLU A 58 3.09 0.28 16.55
C GLU A 58 4.60 0.11 16.39
N TYR A 59 5.33 1.22 16.25
CA TYR A 59 6.76 1.22 15.95
C TYR A 59 7.61 1.09 17.23
N SER A 60 8.37 0.00 17.35
CA SER A 60 9.25 -0.25 18.50
C SER A 60 10.44 0.71 18.57
N ASP A 61 10.88 1.28 17.45
CA ASP A 61 11.92 2.30 17.35
C ASP A 61 11.55 3.64 18.01
N TRP A 62 10.25 3.87 18.25
CA TRP A 62 9.71 5.02 18.96
C TRP A 62 9.60 4.83 20.48
N TYR A 63 10.21 3.78 21.04
CA TYR A 63 10.08 3.39 22.45
C TYR A 63 10.38 4.55 23.42
N ARG A 64 11.42 5.37 23.15
CA ARG A 64 11.75 6.58 23.93
C ARG A 64 10.59 7.54 24.01
N SER A 65 10.00 7.85 22.89
CA SER A 65 8.83 8.74 22.80
C SER A 65 7.61 8.16 23.49
N HIS A 66 7.39 6.85 23.39
CA HIS A 66 6.29 6.16 24.05
C HIS A 66 6.45 6.08 25.58
N LEU A 67 7.66 6.22 26.11
CA LEU A 67 7.89 6.38 27.53
C LEU A 67 7.55 7.80 28.03
N GLY A 68 7.50 8.78 27.15
CA GLY A 68 7.36 10.18 27.52
C GLY A 68 8.62 10.76 28.15
N ASP A 69 9.77 10.14 27.91
CA ASP A 69 11.06 10.55 28.41
C ASP A 69 11.53 11.80 27.66
N ASP A 70 11.94 12.85 28.40
CA ASP A 70 12.31 14.19 27.97
C ASP A 70 12.60 14.38 26.48
N VAL A 71 11.54 14.61 25.72
CA VAL A 71 11.62 14.91 24.29
C VAL A 71 11.44 16.42 24.16
N ALA A 72 12.45 17.11 23.68
CA ALA A 72 12.51 18.58 23.69
C ALA A 72 11.45 19.27 22.82
N ASP A 73 10.73 18.52 21.97
CA ASP A 73 9.76 19.10 21.04
C ASP A 73 8.32 18.69 21.35
N VAL A 74 7.55 19.63 21.91
CA VAL A 74 6.14 19.47 22.33
C VAL A 74 5.18 19.26 21.14
N LEU A 75 5.56 19.62 19.90
CA LEU A 75 4.68 19.59 18.73
C LEU A 75 4.61 18.21 18.07
N LEU A 76 5.61 17.35 18.30
CA LEU A 76 5.76 16.05 17.67
C LEU A 76 5.60 14.86 18.63
N HIS A 77 5.07 15.10 19.84
CA HIS A 77 4.95 14.03 20.81
C HIS A 77 3.82 13.07 20.51
N PRO A 78 4.12 11.81 20.20
CA PRO A 78 3.20 10.75 20.54
C PRO A 78 2.97 10.80 22.05
N ARG A 79 1.74 10.68 22.46
CA ARG A 79 1.41 10.56 23.91
C ARG A 79 2.08 9.30 24.45
N PRO A 80 2.59 9.31 25.70
CA PRO A 80 3.08 8.11 26.32
C PRO A 80 2.07 6.99 26.18
N MET A 81 2.49 5.84 25.65
CA MET A 81 1.59 4.70 25.45
C MET A 81 1.48 3.89 26.73
N VAL A 82 0.25 3.67 27.20
CA VAL A 82 -0.03 2.98 28.46
C VAL A 82 0.55 1.55 28.44
N GLU A 83 0.46 0.86 27.31
CA GLU A 83 0.97 -0.48 27.11
C GLU A 83 2.50 -0.52 27.18
N VAL A 84 3.18 0.46 26.55
CA VAL A 84 4.65 0.57 26.60
C VAL A 84 5.11 0.87 28.01
N LEU A 85 4.43 1.80 28.72
CA LEU A 85 4.72 2.11 30.12
C LEU A 85 4.50 0.91 31.04
N ALA A 86 3.45 0.12 30.83
CA ALA A 86 3.19 -1.09 31.59
C ALA A 86 4.29 -2.14 31.35
N HIS A 87 4.60 -2.42 30.07
CA HIS A 87 5.67 -3.32 29.68
C HIS A 87 7.03 -2.89 30.25
N HIS A 88 7.34 -1.59 30.19
CA HIS A 88 8.59 -1.02 30.71
C HIS A 88 8.70 -1.26 32.22
N ARG A 89 7.63 -0.96 32.97
CA ARG A 89 7.58 -1.18 34.43
C ARG A 89 7.80 -2.63 34.80
N ASP A 90 7.17 -3.55 34.06
CA ASP A 90 7.24 -4.97 34.38
C ASP A 90 8.60 -5.59 34.04
N ARG A 91 9.20 -5.18 32.93
CA ARG A 91 10.43 -5.80 32.41
C ARG A 91 11.69 -5.03 32.71
N TRP A 92 11.58 -3.70 32.76
CA TRP A 92 12.69 -2.76 32.80
C TRP A 92 12.56 -1.74 33.96
N GLY A 93 11.73 -2.01 34.95
CA GLY A 93 11.46 -1.08 36.03
C GLY A 93 12.67 -0.61 36.87
N HIS A 94 13.87 -1.15 36.61
CA HIS A 94 15.16 -0.71 37.13
C HIS A 94 15.90 0.24 36.18
N ILE A 95 15.40 0.45 34.98
CA ILE A 95 15.89 1.42 33.99
C ILE A 95 15.09 2.71 34.17
N GLU A 96 15.76 3.80 34.53
CA GLU A 96 15.08 5.07 34.80
C GLU A 96 15.10 6.03 33.60
N HIS A 97 16.19 5.96 32.81
CA HIS A 97 16.35 6.77 31.62
C HIS A 97 16.59 5.93 30.36
N PHE A 98 16.16 6.41 29.22
CA PHE A 98 16.29 5.67 27.96
C PHE A 98 17.76 5.32 27.65
N ASP A 99 18.69 6.20 27.93
CA ASP A 99 20.13 5.96 27.68
C ASP A 99 20.73 4.88 28.63
N ASP A 100 20.05 4.50 29.71
CA ASP A 100 20.47 3.39 30.57
C ASP A 100 20.36 2.03 29.88
N PHE A 101 19.70 1.95 28.73
CA PHE A 101 19.72 0.77 27.84
C PHE A 101 21.04 0.59 27.10
N LEU A 102 21.86 1.64 26.91
CA LEU A 102 23.11 1.56 26.13
C LEU A 102 24.07 0.46 26.54
N PRO A 103 24.30 0.15 27.85
CA PRO A 103 25.15 -0.95 28.24
C PRO A 103 24.63 -2.33 27.83
N LEU A 104 23.35 -2.46 27.50
CA LEU A 104 22.70 -3.69 27.06
C LEU A 104 22.65 -3.83 25.54
N LEU A 105 22.98 -2.77 24.82
CA LEU A 105 23.16 -2.80 23.36
C LEU A 105 24.55 -3.32 23.03
N THR A 106 24.72 -4.62 23.01
CA THR A 106 26.04 -5.24 23.04
C THR A 106 26.64 -5.42 21.65
N TYR A 107 25.85 -5.80 20.67
CA TYR A 107 26.31 -6.16 19.31
C TYR A 107 27.51 -7.12 19.29
N ASP A 108 27.62 -7.95 20.35
CA ASP A 108 28.73 -8.89 20.50
C ASP A 108 28.69 -10.04 19.51
N ARG A 109 27.55 -10.25 18.85
CA ARG A 109 27.38 -11.22 17.76
C ARG A 109 27.21 -10.56 16.40
N PHE A 110 27.44 -9.26 16.30
CA PHE A 110 27.40 -8.56 15.03
C PHE A 110 28.53 -9.01 14.11
N ASP A 111 28.15 -9.46 12.92
CA ASP A 111 29.04 -9.80 11.82
C ASP A 111 28.60 -9.04 10.58
N ALA A 112 29.40 -8.05 10.18
CA ALA A 112 29.11 -7.18 9.04
C ALA A 112 29.06 -7.96 7.72
N GLU A 113 29.87 -9.01 7.60
CA GLU A 113 29.91 -9.85 6.40
C GLU A 113 28.67 -10.73 6.30
N ASP A 114 28.18 -11.29 7.42
CA ASP A 114 26.92 -12.05 7.46
C ASP A 114 25.72 -11.16 7.06
N TRP A 115 25.71 -9.90 7.50
CA TRP A 115 24.64 -8.97 7.11
C TRP A 115 24.72 -8.64 5.62
N ALA A 116 25.90 -8.29 5.09
CA ALA A 116 26.07 -7.98 3.67
C ALA A 116 25.76 -9.20 2.80
N GLN A 117 26.17 -10.39 3.22
CA GLN A 117 25.86 -11.64 2.51
C GLN A 117 24.35 -11.92 2.50
N LEU A 118 23.63 -11.67 3.61
CA LEU A 118 22.18 -11.81 3.65
C LEU A 118 21.49 -10.87 2.66
N VAL A 119 21.95 -9.61 2.56
CA VAL A 119 21.43 -8.63 1.59
C VAL A 119 21.67 -9.11 0.15
N ALA A 120 22.87 -9.59 -0.15
CA ALA A 120 23.20 -10.16 -1.47
C ALA A 120 22.38 -11.41 -1.76
N ASP A 121 22.22 -12.30 -0.76
CA ASP A 121 21.43 -13.53 -0.88
C ASP A 121 19.93 -13.26 -1.04
N ALA A 122 19.42 -12.15 -0.51
CA ALA A 122 18.08 -11.67 -0.78
C ALA A 122 17.89 -11.16 -2.23
N GLY A 123 18.97 -10.96 -2.99
CA GLY A 123 18.96 -10.38 -4.33
C GLY A 123 18.81 -8.85 -4.33
N ALA A 124 19.10 -8.20 -3.22
CA ALA A 124 19.08 -6.76 -3.11
C ALA A 124 20.38 -6.14 -3.62
N GLY A 125 20.29 -5.02 -4.32
CA GLY A 125 21.44 -4.34 -4.93
C GLY A 125 21.95 -3.15 -4.12
N TYR A 126 21.20 -2.67 -3.14
CA TYR A 126 21.61 -1.59 -2.23
C TYR A 126 21.10 -1.86 -0.81
N SER A 127 21.73 -1.21 0.15
CA SER A 127 21.28 -1.27 1.54
C SER A 127 21.41 0.09 2.20
N VAL A 128 20.37 0.50 2.93
CA VAL A 128 20.34 1.73 3.72
C VAL A 128 20.42 1.37 5.20
N PHE A 129 21.43 1.88 5.90
CA PHE A 129 21.59 1.67 7.33
C PHE A 129 21.17 2.91 8.12
N VAL A 130 20.40 2.73 9.18
CA VAL A 130 20.04 3.82 10.10
C VAL A 130 21.26 4.28 10.86
N SER A 131 21.89 5.37 10.39
CA SER A 131 23.08 5.93 11.02
C SER A 131 22.77 6.65 12.34
N LYS A 132 21.70 7.43 12.38
CA LYS A 132 21.13 8.08 13.57
C LYS A 132 19.63 8.15 13.44
N HIS A 133 18.88 7.58 14.40
CA HIS A 133 17.43 7.70 14.50
C HIS A 133 17.03 8.93 15.34
N HIS A 134 15.73 9.15 15.58
CA HIS A 134 15.20 10.29 16.34
C HIS A 134 15.73 10.37 17.79
N ASP A 135 16.17 9.25 18.36
CA ASP A 135 16.76 9.21 19.71
C ASP A 135 18.14 9.86 19.82
N GLY A 136 18.75 10.24 18.67
CA GLY A 136 20.01 10.97 18.61
C GLY A 136 21.27 10.11 18.80
N TRP A 137 21.11 8.76 18.88
CA TRP A 137 22.24 7.84 18.97
C TRP A 137 22.86 7.55 17.62
N SER A 138 24.19 7.72 17.50
CA SER A 138 24.94 7.57 16.24
C SER A 138 25.75 6.28 16.18
N TRP A 139 25.60 5.49 15.10
CA TRP A 139 26.25 4.22 14.88
C TRP A 139 27.69 4.31 14.38
N TRP A 140 28.26 5.51 14.33
CA TRP A 140 29.64 5.78 13.94
C TRP A 140 30.23 6.84 14.87
N ASP A 141 31.50 7.15 14.67
CA ASP A 141 32.21 8.25 15.34
C ASP A 141 31.77 9.59 14.75
N ALA A 142 30.55 9.98 15.05
CA ALA A 142 29.95 11.21 14.54
C ALA A 142 30.65 12.46 15.11
N PRO A 143 30.88 13.50 14.31
CA PRO A 143 31.54 14.71 14.78
C PRO A 143 30.65 15.48 15.78
N ASN A 144 31.30 16.20 16.71
CA ASN A 144 30.67 17.17 17.63
C ASN A 144 29.60 16.62 18.58
N THR A 145 29.59 15.29 18.82
CA THR A 145 28.71 14.65 19.81
C THR A 145 29.42 13.51 20.54
N GLU A 146 29.06 13.28 21.79
CA GLU A 146 29.48 12.10 22.56
C GLU A 146 28.44 10.96 22.49
N ARG A 147 27.27 11.21 21.87
CA ARG A 147 26.20 10.22 21.72
C ARG A 147 26.47 9.28 20.54
N THR A 148 27.59 8.56 20.62
CA THR A 148 28.07 7.69 19.54
C THR A 148 28.36 6.30 20.04
N VAL A 149 28.36 5.36 19.10
CA VAL A 149 28.71 3.96 19.31
C VAL A 149 30.12 3.75 19.91
N LEU A 150 31.03 4.71 19.86
CA LEU A 150 32.35 4.64 20.50
C LEU A 150 32.34 4.99 21.98
N HIS A 151 31.37 5.79 22.43
CA HIS A 151 31.25 6.24 23.82
C HIS A 151 30.31 5.36 24.66
N GLY A 152 29.41 4.60 24.01
CA GLY A 152 28.49 3.68 24.66
C GLY A 152 28.16 2.47 23.78
N GLY A 153 27.27 1.58 24.24
CA GLY A 153 26.87 0.39 23.50
C GLY A 153 28.04 -0.50 23.06
N PRO A 154 28.10 -0.89 21.79
CA PRO A 154 29.11 -1.83 21.25
C PRO A 154 30.57 -1.36 21.34
N ARG A 155 30.82 -0.09 21.39
CA ARG A 155 32.16 0.56 21.37
C ARG A 155 33.01 0.14 20.16
N ARG A 156 32.36 0.01 19.00
CA ARG A 156 32.96 -0.28 17.70
C ARG A 156 32.22 0.45 16.60
N ASN A 157 32.88 0.82 15.52
CA ASN A 157 32.27 1.53 14.41
C ASN A 157 31.44 0.57 13.53
N VAL A 158 30.23 0.24 13.98
CA VAL A 158 29.33 -0.69 13.31
C VAL A 158 29.00 -0.24 11.90
N LEU A 159 28.69 1.07 11.72
CA LEU A 159 28.40 1.64 10.41
C LEU A 159 29.57 1.48 9.44
N GLY A 160 30.79 1.81 9.85
CA GLY A 160 31.96 1.69 9.00
C GLY A 160 32.32 0.25 8.64
N GLU A 161 32.13 -0.69 9.59
CA GLU A 161 32.34 -2.12 9.33
C GLU A 161 31.33 -2.64 8.30
N TYR A 162 30.06 -2.22 8.43
CA TYR A 162 29.00 -2.61 7.50
C TYR A 162 29.18 -1.97 6.12
N ALA A 163 29.51 -0.68 6.03
CA ALA A 163 29.82 -0.02 4.76
C ALA A 163 30.94 -0.75 3.99
N ALA A 164 32.02 -1.12 4.68
CA ALA A 164 33.12 -1.88 4.08
C ALA A 164 32.68 -3.30 3.65
N ALA A 165 31.76 -3.94 4.35
CA ALA A 165 31.21 -5.23 3.94
C ALA A 165 30.29 -5.10 2.72
N CYS A 166 29.49 -4.04 2.62
CA CYS A 166 28.67 -3.73 1.43
C CYS A 166 29.58 -3.59 0.19
N GLU A 167 30.67 -2.84 0.27
CA GLU A 167 31.63 -2.68 -0.83
C GLU A 167 32.20 -4.03 -1.31
N ARG A 168 32.58 -4.91 -0.38
CA ARG A 168 33.09 -6.25 -0.73
C ARG A 168 32.08 -7.17 -1.40
N ASN A 169 30.76 -6.93 -1.15
CA ASN A 169 29.67 -7.74 -1.66
C ASN A 169 28.92 -7.09 -2.85
N ASP A 170 29.48 -6.04 -3.45
CA ASP A 170 28.87 -5.28 -4.57
C ASP A 170 27.47 -4.72 -4.23
N ILE A 171 27.27 -4.29 -2.98
CA ILE A 171 26.05 -3.66 -2.49
C ILE A 171 26.29 -2.15 -2.41
N VAL A 172 25.44 -1.35 -3.04
CA VAL A 172 25.49 0.11 -2.89
C VAL A 172 25.08 0.46 -1.47
N PHE A 173 26.00 1.12 -0.75
CA PHE A 173 25.75 1.52 0.63
C PHE A 173 25.07 2.89 0.70
N GLY A 174 24.07 3.01 1.56
CA GLY A 174 23.37 4.23 1.89
C GLY A 174 23.12 4.39 3.37
N THR A 175 22.78 5.58 3.78
CA THR A 175 22.48 5.92 5.17
C THR A 175 21.14 6.62 5.31
N TYR A 176 20.41 6.23 6.34
CA TYR A 176 19.27 7.01 6.88
C TYR A 176 19.81 7.96 7.94
N TYR A 177 19.29 9.18 7.96
CA TYR A 177 19.58 10.16 9.00
C TYR A 177 18.31 10.91 9.42
N SER A 178 17.99 10.88 10.72
CA SER A 178 16.91 11.68 11.28
C SER A 178 17.33 13.12 11.46
N LEU A 179 16.52 14.07 10.96
CA LEU A 179 16.65 15.48 11.24
C LEU A 179 16.34 15.80 12.71
N LEU A 180 15.42 15.00 13.32
CA LEU A 180 15.11 15.09 14.74
C LEU A 180 16.27 14.53 15.60
N ASP A 181 16.42 15.10 16.78
CA ASP A 181 17.34 14.60 17.81
C ASP A 181 16.76 14.83 19.20
N TRP A 182 16.16 13.79 19.77
CA TRP A 182 15.57 13.88 21.11
C TRP A 182 16.60 13.88 22.23
N GLY A 183 17.85 13.65 21.93
CA GLY A 183 18.92 13.53 22.91
C GLY A 183 19.90 14.73 22.92
N ASP A 184 19.89 15.56 21.89
CA ASP A 184 20.79 16.72 21.82
C ASP A 184 20.13 17.97 22.40
N PRO A 185 20.73 18.62 23.43
CA PRO A 185 20.13 19.80 24.06
C PRO A 185 20.10 21.04 23.15
N ARG A 186 20.85 21.04 22.03
CA ARG A 186 20.83 22.13 21.03
C ARG A 186 19.65 22.04 20.07
N PHE A 187 19.01 20.86 19.98
CA PHE A 187 17.86 20.66 19.09
C PHE A 187 16.63 21.43 19.59
N PRO A 188 15.88 22.15 18.72
CA PRO A 188 16.04 22.34 17.27
C PRO A 188 16.70 23.68 16.87
N ASP A 189 17.52 24.26 17.72
CA ASP A 189 18.15 25.57 17.50
C ASP A 189 19.13 25.57 16.30
N PRO A 190 19.46 26.75 15.73
CA PRO A 190 20.43 26.84 14.61
C PRO A 190 21.79 26.24 14.93
N GLU A 191 22.21 26.23 16.20
CA GLU A 191 23.47 25.62 16.69
C GLU A 191 23.46 24.09 16.41
N TYR A 192 22.31 23.42 16.59
CA TYR A 192 22.16 22.02 16.22
C TYR A 192 22.41 21.78 14.73
N VAL A 193 21.86 22.63 13.87
CA VAL A 193 22.03 22.51 12.41
C VAL A 193 23.47 22.72 12.01
N ASP A 194 24.13 23.76 12.57
CA ASP A 194 25.52 24.12 12.24
C ASP A 194 26.55 23.13 12.78
N GLU A 195 26.36 22.65 13.98
CA GLU A 195 27.37 21.88 14.69
C GLU A 195 27.12 20.36 14.63
N VAL A 196 25.88 19.92 14.42
CA VAL A 196 25.52 18.51 14.45
C VAL A 196 25.02 18.03 13.10
N LEU A 197 23.83 18.53 12.65
CA LEU A 197 23.13 17.98 11.50
C LEU A 197 24.00 18.02 10.23
N HIS A 198 24.43 19.21 9.80
CA HIS A 198 25.21 19.35 8.57
C HIS A 198 26.56 18.61 8.64
N PRO A 199 27.38 18.76 9.71
CA PRO A 199 28.62 18.02 9.84
C PRO A 199 28.43 16.50 9.83
N HIS A 200 27.36 15.95 10.45
CA HIS A 200 27.07 14.54 10.44
C HIS A 200 26.77 14.02 9.04
N VAL A 201 25.85 14.70 8.32
CA VAL A 201 25.42 14.27 6.98
C VAL A 201 26.56 14.36 5.98
N ILE A 202 27.37 15.43 6.05
CA ILE A 202 28.57 15.58 5.22
C ILE A 202 29.56 14.45 5.50
N ASP A 203 29.82 14.15 6.78
CA ASP A 203 30.74 13.07 7.18
C ASP A 203 30.31 11.68 6.69
N LEU A 204 29.00 11.40 6.65
CA LEU A 204 28.47 10.14 6.12
C LEU A 204 28.75 9.98 4.61
N VAL A 205 28.70 11.05 3.84
CA VAL A 205 29.00 11.00 2.40
C VAL A 205 30.52 10.98 2.17
N GLU A 206 31.27 11.89 2.80
CA GLU A 206 32.72 12.02 2.57
C GLU A 206 33.53 10.81 3.09
N ARG A 207 33.21 10.34 4.30
CA ARG A 207 34.02 9.32 4.98
C ARG A 207 33.55 7.89 4.71
N TYR A 208 32.26 7.70 4.51
CA TYR A 208 31.68 6.36 4.34
C TYR A 208 31.11 6.09 2.96
N GLY A 209 31.12 7.08 2.06
CA GLY A 209 30.66 6.92 0.68
C GLY A 209 29.17 6.58 0.59
N SER A 210 28.34 7.20 1.45
CA SER A 210 26.90 7.00 1.41
C SER A 210 26.32 7.45 0.06
N SER A 211 25.95 6.52 -0.79
CA SER A 211 25.36 6.78 -2.11
C SER A 211 23.83 6.94 -2.09
N VAL A 212 23.19 6.65 -0.96
CA VAL A 212 21.79 6.98 -0.68
C VAL A 212 21.73 7.78 0.60
N LEU A 213 21.17 8.97 0.53
CA LEU A 213 20.92 9.81 1.70
C LEU A 213 19.42 9.85 1.99
N TRP A 214 18.99 9.00 2.91
CA TRP A 214 17.60 8.82 3.29
C TRP A 214 17.28 9.69 4.52
N GLY A 215 16.67 10.86 4.30
CA GLY A 215 16.26 11.77 5.37
C GLY A 215 14.93 11.37 5.97
N ASP A 216 14.72 11.75 7.24
CA ASP A 216 13.45 11.58 7.94
C ASP A 216 13.33 12.56 9.11
N GLY A 217 12.14 12.66 9.72
CA GLY A 217 11.93 13.56 10.83
C GLY A 217 11.83 15.04 10.41
N HIS A 218 11.42 15.29 9.17
CA HIS A 218 11.24 16.65 8.62
C HIS A 218 9.99 17.36 9.17
N TRP A 219 9.17 16.66 9.93
CA TRP A 219 7.89 17.17 10.46
C TRP A 219 8.08 18.30 11.48
N GLY A 220 7.13 19.22 11.53
CA GLY A 220 7.07 20.28 12.51
C GLY A 220 7.98 21.49 12.24
N HIS A 221 8.99 21.35 11.41
CA HIS A 221 9.90 22.43 11.04
C HIS A 221 10.09 22.48 9.52
N GLY A 222 10.06 23.70 8.96
CA GLY A 222 10.25 23.88 7.51
C GLY A 222 11.71 23.70 7.06
N PRO A 223 11.94 23.54 5.74
CA PRO A 223 13.27 23.34 5.17
C PRO A 223 14.23 24.51 5.43
N GLU A 224 13.70 25.69 5.75
CA GLU A 224 14.49 26.86 6.15
C GLU A 224 15.15 26.69 7.53
N VAL A 225 14.53 25.95 8.46
CA VAL A 225 15.11 25.63 9.77
C VAL A 225 16.29 24.70 9.59
N TRP A 226 16.12 23.66 8.80
CA TRP A 226 17.16 22.68 8.50
C TRP A 226 18.21 23.17 7.52
N ARG A 227 17.95 24.27 6.80
CA ARG A 227 18.76 24.77 5.68
C ARG A 227 19.06 23.68 4.65
N THR A 228 18.04 22.91 4.33
CA THR A 228 18.10 21.71 3.50
C THR A 228 18.75 21.98 2.15
N ARG A 229 18.39 23.09 1.50
CA ARG A 229 18.96 23.47 0.19
C ARG A 229 20.48 23.61 0.24
N GLU A 230 20.97 24.33 1.24
CA GLU A 230 22.42 24.53 1.45
C GLU A 230 23.16 23.20 1.65
N LEU A 231 22.59 22.34 2.50
CA LEU A 231 23.14 21.02 2.76
C LEU A 231 23.20 20.17 1.48
N ILE A 232 22.13 20.10 0.71
CA ILE A 232 22.06 19.30 -0.52
C ILE A 232 23.01 19.84 -1.60
N GLU A 233 23.14 21.16 -1.74
CA GLU A 233 24.13 21.76 -2.63
C GLU A 233 25.58 21.37 -2.26
N GLN A 234 25.90 21.31 -0.96
CA GLN A 234 27.19 20.83 -0.48
C GLN A 234 27.39 19.34 -0.79
N ILE A 235 26.41 18.50 -0.50
CA ILE A 235 26.45 17.07 -0.79
C ILE A 235 26.67 16.80 -2.28
N ARG A 236 25.96 17.51 -3.15
CA ARG A 236 26.12 17.38 -4.62
C ARG A 236 27.49 17.82 -5.12
N THR A 237 28.20 18.66 -4.36
CA THR A 237 29.59 19.03 -4.66
C THR A 237 30.58 17.90 -4.30
N ILE A 238 30.27 17.13 -3.25
CA ILE A 238 31.08 15.99 -2.78
C ILE A 238 30.83 14.78 -3.70
N ASP A 239 29.58 14.40 -3.86
CA ASP A 239 29.15 13.31 -4.73
C ASP A 239 27.87 13.72 -5.50
N PRO A 240 27.98 14.00 -6.81
CA PRO A 240 26.84 14.38 -7.63
C PRO A 240 25.85 13.21 -7.86
N ASP A 241 26.27 11.97 -7.66
CA ASP A 241 25.47 10.77 -7.91
C ASP A 241 24.74 10.22 -6.64
N VAL A 242 24.79 10.95 -5.51
CA VAL A 242 24.03 10.58 -4.31
C VAL A 242 22.52 10.63 -4.59
N VAL A 243 21.82 9.56 -4.29
CA VAL A 243 20.36 9.49 -4.34
C VAL A 243 19.78 10.04 -3.04
N ILE A 244 18.82 10.95 -3.15
CA ILE A 244 18.23 11.68 -2.02
C ILE A 244 16.72 11.47 -2.06
N ASN A 245 16.10 11.14 -0.91
CA ASN A 245 14.64 11.03 -0.81
C ASN A 245 13.98 12.40 -0.54
N ASP A 246 12.65 12.44 -0.61
CA ASP A 246 11.87 13.66 -0.46
C ASP A 246 11.63 14.10 1.00
N ARG A 247 12.07 13.32 2.00
CA ARG A 247 11.84 13.61 3.44
C ARG A 247 12.85 14.60 4.05
N TRP A 248 13.41 15.48 3.24
CA TRP A 248 14.23 16.63 3.66
C TRP A 248 13.44 17.94 3.65
N TRP A 249 12.19 17.93 3.18
CA TRP A 249 11.29 19.06 3.07
C TRP A 249 10.03 18.83 3.88
N ALA A 250 9.44 19.90 4.41
CA ALA A 250 8.23 19.82 5.23
C ALA A 250 6.99 19.33 4.43
N SER A 251 7.00 19.55 3.13
CA SER A 251 5.93 19.14 2.22
C SER A 251 6.51 18.77 0.84
N PRO A 252 5.90 17.84 0.11
CA PRO A 252 6.24 17.60 -1.30
C PRO A 252 6.17 18.87 -2.18
N ASP A 253 5.35 19.86 -1.79
CA ASP A 253 5.23 21.13 -2.49
C ASP A 253 6.44 22.07 -2.26
N ASP A 254 7.21 21.83 -1.21
CA ASP A 254 8.43 22.58 -0.88
C ASP A 254 9.64 22.09 -1.69
N VAL A 255 9.54 20.92 -2.29
CA VAL A 255 10.56 20.36 -3.18
C VAL A 255 10.71 21.28 -4.39
N PRO A 256 11.93 21.77 -4.69
CA PRO A 256 12.13 22.69 -5.79
C PRO A 256 11.60 22.11 -7.11
N PRO A 257 10.82 22.90 -7.91
CA PRO A 257 10.39 22.46 -9.22
C PRO A 257 11.61 22.07 -10.08
N GLY A 258 11.53 20.92 -10.73
CA GLY A 258 12.62 20.41 -11.56
C GLY A 258 13.73 19.71 -10.77
N SER A 259 13.43 19.15 -9.61
CA SER A 259 14.32 18.21 -8.89
C SER A 259 13.97 16.75 -9.24
N PRO A 260 14.20 16.30 -10.46
CA PRO A 260 13.78 14.97 -10.94
C PRO A 260 14.61 13.83 -10.34
N ASP A 261 15.69 14.16 -9.66
CA ASP A 261 16.59 13.25 -8.99
C ASP A 261 16.25 12.99 -7.51
N LEU A 262 15.10 13.55 -7.04
CA LEU A 262 14.58 13.26 -5.72
C LEU A 262 13.62 12.08 -5.76
N VAL A 263 13.87 11.11 -4.90
CA VAL A 263 13.04 9.91 -4.78
C VAL A 263 11.83 10.18 -3.88
N ARG A 264 10.63 10.06 -4.42
CA ARG A 264 9.40 10.11 -3.61
C ARG A 264 9.28 8.87 -2.75
N THR A 265 9.04 9.08 -1.47
CA THR A 265 8.94 8.00 -0.49
C THR A 265 7.49 7.66 -0.17
N PHE A 266 7.14 6.40 -0.34
CA PHE A 266 5.89 5.81 0.14
C PHE A 266 6.21 4.84 1.28
N GLU A 267 5.34 4.78 2.30
CA GLU A 267 5.55 3.93 3.45
C GLU A 267 4.39 2.94 3.61
N TYR A 268 4.71 1.65 3.73
CA TYR A 268 3.81 0.51 3.79
C TYR A 268 2.90 0.30 2.57
N GLU A 269 2.42 1.35 1.92
CA GLU A 269 1.49 1.26 0.78
C GLU A 269 2.12 1.81 -0.50
N ALA A 270 2.17 0.99 -1.54
CA ALA A 270 2.62 1.40 -2.86
C ALA A 270 1.55 2.26 -3.57
N PRO A 271 1.94 3.16 -4.49
CA PRO A 271 0.98 3.84 -5.36
C PRO A 271 0.02 2.85 -6.03
N GLU A 272 -1.23 3.25 -6.21
CA GLU A 272 -2.26 2.37 -6.78
C GLU A 272 -2.04 2.07 -8.27
N ALA A 273 -1.45 3.00 -8.99
CA ALA A 273 -1.20 2.91 -10.43
C ALA A 273 0.30 2.97 -10.76
N ILE A 274 0.62 2.71 -12.02
CA ILE A 274 1.95 3.02 -12.57
C ILE A 274 2.20 4.51 -12.35
N THR A 275 3.32 4.81 -11.70
CA THR A 275 3.68 6.17 -11.28
C THR A 275 4.95 6.61 -12.00
N GLU A 276 4.89 7.79 -12.61
CA GLU A 276 6.04 8.40 -13.29
C GLU A 276 7.01 9.03 -12.30
N GLY A 277 8.28 9.11 -12.69
CA GLY A 277 9.37 9.65 -11.88
C GLY A 277 9.93 8.64 -10.87
N PRO A 278 11.02 8.99 -10.20
CA PRO A 278 11.66 8.12 -9.21
C PRO A 278 10.83 8.05 -7.93
N TRP A 279 10.52 6.82 -7.49
CA TRP A 279 9.86 6.59 -6.22
C TRP A 279 10.26 5.26 -5.58
N GLU A 280 10.15 5.21 -4.28
CA GLU A 280 10.51 4.06 -3.45
C GLU A 280 9.40 3.77 -2.45
N LEU A 281 9.08 2.49 -2.28
CA LEU A 281 8.28 2.01 -1.16
C LEU A 281 9.19 1.51 -0.06
N CYS A 282 9.15 2.10 1.13
CA CYS A 282 9.74 1.51 2.32
C CYS A 282 8.69 0.87 3.23
N ARG A 283 9.02 -0.26 3.83
CA ARG A 283 8.20 -0.90 4.86
C ARG A 283 8.97 -1.94 5.66
N GLY A 284 8.53 -2.23 6.87
CA GLY A 284 9.00 -3.38 7.64
C GLY A 284 8.69 -4.72 6.98
N ILE A 285 9.58 -5.71 7.13
CA ILE A 285 9.22 -7.11 6.88
C ILE A 285 8.16 -7.58 7.88
N GLY A 286 8.17 -7.03 9.09
CA GLY A 286 7.13 -7.08 10.10
C GLY A 286 6.25 -5.85 10.08
N ALA A 287 5.55 -5.60 11.18
CA ALA A 287 4.70 -4.44 11.40
C ALA A 287 5.45 -3.24 12.04
N SER A 288 6.72 -3.42 12.41
CA SER A 288 7.60 -2.41 12.99
C SER A 288 8.90 -2.30 12.19
N PHE A 289 9.60 -1.17 12.27
CA PHE A 289 10.91 -1.00 11.61
C PHE A 289 12.04 -1.64 12.45
N CYS A 290 12.20 -1.30 13.72
CA CYS A 290 13.12 -2.01 14.60
C CYS A 290 12.56 -3.37 15.02
N HIS A 291 13.44 -4.24 15.51
CA HIS A 291 13.04 -5.54 16.08
C HIS A 291 11.95 -5.37 17.14
N ASN A 292 10.84 -6.07 16.98
CA ASN A 292 9.75 -6.10 17.96
C ASN A 292 9.49 -7.54 18.42
N ARG A 293 9.77 -7.84 19.69
CA ARG A 293 9.59 -9.19 20.28
C ARG A 293 8.12 -9.60 20.44
N ALA A 294 7.19 -8.67 20.32
CA ALA A 294 5.76 -8.98 20.32
C ALA A 294 5.32 -9.62 19.00
N GLU A 295 6.06 -9.36 17.92
CA GLU A 295 5.75 -9.90 16.60
C GLU A 295 6.01 -11.41 16.52
N ARG A 296 5.15 -12.10 15.79
CA ARG A 296 5.18 -13.53 15.50
C ARG A 296 5.24 -13.74 13.99
N ALA A 297 5.31 -15.00 13.54
CA ALA A 297 5.40 -15.33 12.13
C ALA A 297 4.26 -14.76 11.27
N GLU A 298 3.04 -14.71 11.81
CA GLU A 298 1.87 -14.15 11.14
C GLU A 298 1.94 -12.62 10.89
N HIS A 299 2.81 -11.91 11.61
CA HIS A 299 3.02 -10.47 11.44
C HIS A 299 4.13 -10.14 10.44
N HIS A 300 4.84 -11.15 9.93
CA HIS A 300 5.94 -10.98 8.99
C HIS A 300 5.53 -11.41 7.58
N LEU A 301 6.04 -10.70 6.59
CA LEU A 301 5.94 -11.14 5.20
C LEU A 301 6.63 -12.49 5.02
N SER A 302 5.95 -13.43 4.37
CA SER A 302 6.60 -14.64 3.88
C SER A 302 7.48 -14.35 2.65
N GLY A 303 8.32 -15.30 2.25
CA GLY A 303 9.09 -15.15 1.02
C GLY A 303 8.22 -14.95 -0.23
N PHE A 304 7.01 -15.56 -0.24
CA PHE A 304 6.02 -15.33 -1.30
C PHE A 304 5.52 -13.88 -1.31
N ASP A 305 5.18 -13.32 -0.14
CA ASP A 305 4.68 -11.95 -0.03
C ASP A 305 5.75 -10.93 -0.45
N ILE A 306 7.02 -11.19 -0.13
CA ILE A 306 8.15 -10.35 -0.55
C ILE A 306 8.26 -10.33 -2.08
N VAL A 307 8.21 -11.48 -2.75
CA VAL A 307 8.26 -11.54 -4.22
C VAL A 307 7.03 -10.88 -4.85
N ALA A 308 5.84 -11.12 -4.30
CA ALA A 308 4.60 -10.51 -4.77
C ALA A 308 4.64 -8.98 -4.65
N LEU A 309 5.12 -8.45 -3.53
CA LEU A 309 5.28 -7.02 -3.29
C LEU A 309 6.34 -6.41 -4.21
N LEU A 310 7.53 -7.01 -4.28
CA LEU A 310 8.61 -6.51 -5.13
C LEU A 310 8.18 -6.43 -6.59
N THR A 311 7.57 -7.50 -7.11
CA THR A 311 7.09 -7.52 -8.49
C THR A 311 5.95 -6.53 -8.75
N GLU A 312 5.12 -6.23 -7.75
CA GLU A 312 4.12 -5.15 -7.82
C GLU A 312 4.77 -3.77 -7.91
N VAL A 313 5.71 -3.49 -7.02
CA VAL A 313 6.43 -2.21 -6.96
C VAL A 313 7.16 -1.95 -8.28
N VAL A 314 7.89 -2.95 -8.78
CA VAL A 314 8.60 -2.86 -10.07
C VAL A 314 7.65 -2.70 -11.24
N ALA A 315 6.52 -3.43 -11.27
CA ALA A 315 5.49 -3.29 -12.31
C ALA A 315 4.82 -1.90 -12.32
N LYS A 316 4.85 -1.19 -11.20
CA LYS A 316 4.38 0.19 -11.07
C LYS A 316 5.47 1.25 -11.31
N GLY A 317 6.71 0.83 -11.56
CA GLY A 317 7.84 1.70 -11.90
C GLY A 317 8.71 2.13 -10.72
N GLY A 318 8.54 1.53 -9.53
CA GLY A 318 9.23 1.92 -8.30
C GLY A 318 10.36 1.00 -7.86
N HIS A 319 10.90 1.34 -6.69
CA HIS A 319 11.89 0.58 -5.93
C HIS A 319 11.28 0.09 -4.62
N LEU A 320 11.72 -1.07 -4.15
CA LEU A 320 11.33 -1.58 -2.83
C LEU A 320 12.53 -1.51 -1.89
N LEU A 321 12.39 -0.78 -0.79
CA LEU A 321 13.32 -0.77 0.34
C LEU A 321 12.67 -1.52 1.50
N LEU A 322 12.98 -2.83 1.62
CA LEU A 322 12.39 -3.71 2.61
C LEU A 322 13.22 -3.70 3.89
N ASN A 323 12.59 -3.35 5.00
CA ASN A 323 13.28 -3.15 6.26
C ASN A 323 13.36 -4.40 7.13
N ILE A 324 14.52 -4.58 7.74
CA ILE A 324 14.80 -5.52 8.82
C ILE A 324 15.30 -4.80 10.07
N GLY A 325 15.04 -5.39 11.25
CA GLY A 325 15.51 -4.89 12.53
C GLY A 325 16.37 -5.93 13.25
N PRO A 326 17.69 -5.72 13.40
CA PRO A 326 18.57 -6.59 14.18
C PRO A 326 18.18 -6.64 15.66
N ALA A 327 18.53 -7.71 16.34
CA ALA A 327 18.45 -7.81 17.79
C ALA A 327 19.61 -7.04 18.49
N ALA A 328 19.50 -6.80 19.79
CA ALA A 328 20.49 -6.05 20.58
C ALA A 328 21.87 -6.67 20.63
N ASP A 329 22.00 -7.95 20.32
CA ASP A 329 23.27 -8.65 20.17
C ASP A 329 23.89 -8.55 18.75
N GLY A 330 23.18 -7.91 17.81
CA GLY A 330 23.59 -7.72 16.41
C GLY A 330 23.20 -8.86 15.48
N THR A 331 22.44 -9.86 15.94
CA THR A 331 21.94 -10.92 15.05
C THR A 331 20.67 -10.48 14.32
N ILE A 332 20.50 -10.96 13.09
CA ILE A 332 19.22 -10.81 12.36
C ILE A 332 18.27 -11.93 12.82
N PRO A 333 17.08 -11.60 13.36
CA PRO A 333 16.11 -12.59 13.80
C PRO A 333 15.69 -13.56 12.68
N GLU A 334 15.49 -14.84 13.01
CA GLU A 334 15.13 -15.88 12.05
C GLU A 334 13.82 -15.60 11.33
N LEU A 335 12.86 -14.97 12.02
CA LEU A 335 11.57 -14.54 11.43
C LEU A 335 11.73 -13.52 10.28
N GLN A 336 12.88 -12.85 10.22
CA GLN A 336 13.21 -11.90 9.15
C GLN A 336 14.19 -12.52 8.14
N ARG A 337 15.16 -13.32 8.59
CA ARG A 337 16.17 -13.97 7.76
C ARG A 337 15.56 -15.01 6.81
N ALA A 338 14.79 -15.96 7.33
CA ALA A 338 14.26 -17.06 6.53
C ALA A 338 13.36 -16.62 5.36
N PRO A 339 12.43 -15.64 5.51
CA PRO A 339 11.67 -15.10 4.39
C PRO A 339 12.55 -14.43 3.33
N LEU A 340 13.57 -13.67 3.71
CA LEU A 340 14.53 -13.04 2.77
C LEU A 340 15.27 -14.07 1.95
N GLU A 341 15.83 -15.11 2.60
CA GLU A 341 16.53 -16.20 1.91
C GLU A 341 15.59 -16.98 0.97
N ALA A 342 14.32 -17.16 1.37
CA ALA A 342 13.33 -17.81 0.53
C ALA A 342 13.00 -16.97 -0.71
N ALA A 343 12.73 -15.68 -0.55
CA ALA A 343 12.47 -14.75 -1.65
C ALA A 343 13.70 -14.60 -2.55
N GLY A 344 14.89 -14.49 -1.96
CA GLY A 344 16.15 -14.26 -2.66
C GLY A 344 16.50 -15.33 -3.68
N ARG A 345 16.14 -16.59 -3.44
CA ARG A 345 16.32 -17.67 -4.44
C ARG A 345 15.56 -17.37 -5.73
N TRP A 346 14.31 -16.91 -5.61
CA TRP A 346 13.50 -16.55 -6.76
C TRP A 346 13.98 -15.26 -7.41
N ILE A 347 14.28 -14.24 -6.62
CA ILE A 347 14.70 -12.91 -7.09
C ILE A 347 15.98 -13.04 -7.91
N ARG A 348 17.02 -13.70 -7.39
CA ARG A 348 18.29 -13.89 -8.12
C ARG A 348 18.12 -14.71 -9.41
N ALA A 349 17.19 -15.68 -9.43
CA ALA A 349 16.88 -16.41 -10.66
C ALA A 349 16.20 -15.52 -11.71
N HIS A 350 15.58 -14.41 -11.30
CA HIS A 350 14.86 -13.47 -12.17
C HIS A 350 15.43 -12.04 -12.06
N GLN A 351 16.70 -11.87 -11.67
CA GLN A 351 17.31 -10.58 -11.38
C GLN A 351 17.13 -9.56 -12.50
N ARG A 352 17.39 -9.96 -13.76
CA ARG A 352 17.18 -9.07 -14.90
C ARG A 352 15.73 -8.60 -15.04
N LEU A 353 14.76 -9.45 -14.72
CA LEU A 353 13.36 -9.06 -14.77
C LEU A 353 13.03 -8.01 -13.71
N ILE A 354 13.64 -8.08 -12.55
CA ILE A 354 13.47 -7.08 -11.49
C ILE A 354 14.17 -5.78 -11.88
N ASP A 355 15.44 -5.82 -12.25
CA ASP A 355 16.28 -4.63 -12.37
C ASP A 355 16.13 -3.91 -13.72
N GLU A 356 15.92 -4.63 -14.82
CA GLU A 356 15.97 -4.08 -16.17
C GLU A 356 14.59 -3.91 -16.84
N SER A 357 13.51 -4.42 -16.20
CA SER A 357 12.18 -4.30 -16.80
C SER A 357 11.60 -2.89 -16.66
N SER A 358 10.62 -2.60 -17.50
CA SER A 358 9.80 -1.40 -17.42
C SER A 358 8.33 -1.76 -17.20
N PRO A 359 7.52 -0.84 -16.66
CA PRO A 359 6.08 -1.00 -16.60
C PRO A 359 5.47 -1.28 -17.98
N TRP A 360 4.40 -2.06 -18.00
CA TRP A 360 3.58 -2.27 -19.19
C TRP A 360 2.34 -1.37 -19.12
N ASP A 361 1.38 -1.52 -20.05
CA ASP A 361 0.11 -0.77 -20.08
C ASP A 361 -0.71 -0.86 -18.79
N THR A 362 -0.53 -1.93 -18.04
CA THR A 362 -1.08 -2.14 -16.69
C THR A 362 -0.07 -2.90 -15.84
N TRP A 363 0.01 -2.57 -14.57
CA TRP A 363 0.91 -3.24 -13.65
C TRP A 363 0.45 -4.67 -13.29
N GLY A 364 -0.88 -4.94 -13.38
CA GLY A 364 -1.45 -6.24 -13.03
C GLY A 364 -2.68 -6.14 -12.12
N ASP A 365 -2.88 -7.21 -11.36
CA ASP A 365 -3.93 -7.38 -10.36
C ASP A 365 -3.40 -8.19 -9.15
N ALA A 366 -4.27 -8.67 -8.29
CA ALA A 366 -3.86 -9.48 -7.13
C ALA A 366 -3.15 -10.80 -7.50
N GLU A 367 -3.37 -11.33 -8.70
CA GLU A 367 -2.90 -12.65 -9.11
C GLU A 367 -1.73 -12.62 -10.09
N VAL A 368 -1.58 -11.52 -10.86
CA VAL A 368 -0.58 -11.41 -11.93
C VAL A 368 0.08 -10.03 -11.93
N ARG A 369 1.39 -9.97 -12.18
CA ARG A 369 2.14 -8.74 -12.44
C ARG A 369 2.66 -8.75 -13.87
N TYR A 370 2.63 -7.59 -14.52
CA TYR A 370 3.06 -7.44 -15.92
C TYR A 370 4.27 -6.53 -16.01
N LEU A 371 5.31 -7.03 -16.66
CA LEU A 371 6.61 -6.37 -16.80
C LEU A 371 7.09 -6.48 -18.25
N CYS A 372 7.70 -5.42 -18.78
CA CYS A 372 8.33 -5.44 -20.09
C CYS A 372 9.84 -5.58 -19.97
N LEU A 373 10.41 -6.61 -20.59
CA LEU A 373 11.87 -6.78 -20.69
C LEU A 373 12.23 -7.22 -22.13
N ASP A 374 13.26 -6.62 -22.73
CA ASP A 374 13.74 -6.90 -24.08
C ASP A 374 12.61 -6.89 -25.14
N GLY A 375 11.62 -6.04 -24.99
CA GLY A 375 10.46 -5.94 -25.90
C GLY A 375 9.44 -7.09 -25.77
N GLN A 376 9.60 -7.95 -24.79
CA GLN A 376 8.64 -9.00 -24.45
C GLN A 376 7.84 -8.64 -23.19
N LEU A 377 6.58 -9.07 -23.16
CA LEU A 377 5.78 -9.02 -21.95
C LEU A 377 6.05 -10.24 -21.08
N HIS A 378 6.36 -9.98 -19.82
CA HIS A 378 6.50 -11.01 -18.80
C HIS A 378 5.32 -10.92 -17.82
N ALA A 379 4.59 -12.02 -17.66
CA ALA A 379 3.52 -12.15 -16.68
C ALA A 379 4.02 -13.01 -15.50
N VAL A 380 4.16 -12.39 -14.33
CA VAL A 380 4.48 -13.08 -13.08
C VAL A 380 3.18 -13.58 -12.48
N ASP A 381 2.92 -14.86 -12.59
CA ASP A 381 1.69 -15.52 -12.10
C ASP A 381 1.87 -15.99 -10.67
N LEU A 382 1.27 -15.26 -9.75
CA LEU A 382 1.25 -15.55 -8.30
C LEU A 382 0.19 -16.62 -7.96
N SER A 383 -0.82 -16.77 -8.81
CA SER A 383 -1.95 -17.66 -8.57
C SER A 383 -1.73 -19.10 -9.07
N GLY A 384 -0.80 -19.30 -9.98
CA GLY A 384 -0.58 -20.57 -10.67
C GLY A 384 -1.73 -20.97 -11.60
N ARG A 385 -2.64 -20.05 -11.96
CA ARG A 385 -3.77 -20.32 -12.87
C ARG A 385 -3.37 -20.34 -14.34
N GLY A 386 -2.29 -19.64 -14.69
CA GLY A 386 -1.91 -19.44 -16.08
C GLY A 386 -2.96 -18.67 -16.88
N ARG A 387 -3.61 -17.67 -16.24
CA ARG A 387 -4.63 -16.81 -16.86
C ARG A 387 -4.20 -15.35 -16.77
N PHE A 388 -4.20 -14.67 -17.91
CA PHE A 388 -3.73 -13.29 -18.05
C PHE A 388 -4.83 -12.42 -18.62
N GLY A 389 -5.68 -11.87 -17.73
CA GLY A 389 -6.91 -11.18 -18.08
C GLY A 389 -6.72 -9.85 -18.82
N ALA A 390 -5.57 -9.18 -18.64
CA ALA A 390 -5.29 -7.94 -19.32
C ALA A 390 -4.93 -8.09 -20.81
N ILE A 391 -4.65 -9.33 -21.28
CA ILE A 391 -4.20 -9.61 -22.65
C ILE A 391 -5.38 -10.12 -23.49
N THR A 392 -6.30 -9.24 -23.80
CA THR A 392 -7.51 -9.57 -24.54
C THR A 392 -7.30 -9.55 -26.06
N PRO A 393 -8.06 -10.34 -26.85
CA PRO A 393 -7.85 -10.46 -28.30
C PRO A 393 -8.22 -9.21 -29.09
N ASP A 394 -8.91 -8.29 -28.47
CA ASP A 394 -9.24 -6.99 -29.04
C ASP A 394 -8.10 -5.96 -28.92
N ARG A 395 -7.17 -6.16 -27.98
CA ARG A 395 -6.01 -5.28 -27.76
C ARG A 395 -4.71 -5.86 -28.29
N TYR A 396 -4.51 -7.16 -28.15
CA TYR A 396 -3.26 -7.82 -28.50
C TYR A 396 -3.51 -9.15 -29.19
N ARG A 397 -2.63 -9.50 -30.13
CA ARG A 397 -2.51 -10.86 -30.67
C ARG A 397 -1.29 -11.50 -30.04
N VAL A 398 -1.48 -12.60 -29.32
CA VAL A 398 -0.39 -13.44 -28.80
C VAL A 398 0.12 -14.35 -29.90
N THR A 399 1.42 -14.36 -30.15
CA THR A 399 2.06 -15.17 -31.17
C THR A 399 2.91 -16.30 -30.59
N ALA A 400 3.40 -16.14 -29.38
CA ALA A 400 4.15 -17.16 -28.65
C ALA A 400 3.97 -16.98 -27.14
N ALA A 401 4.04 -18.09 -26.40
CA ALA A 401 4.10 -18.12 -24.95
C ALA A 401 5.17 -19.09 -24.48
N GLN A 402 5.93 -18.72 -23.47
CA GLN A 402 6.93 -19.55 -22.81
C GLN A 402 6.71 -19.47 -21.30
N ARG A 403 7.03 -20.56 -20.60
CA ARG A 403 7.12 -20.60 -19.14
C ARG A 403 8.55 -20.96 -18.76
N ASP A 404 9.20 -20.11 -17.98
CA ASP A 404 10.59 -20.31 -17.55
C ASP A 404 11.52 -20.65 -18.73
N GLY A 405 11.32 -19.97 -19.88
CA GLY A 405 12.07 -20.17 -21.12
C GLY A 405 11.63 -21.36 -22.00
N ALA A 406 10.72 -22.22 -21.53
CA ALA A 406 10.22 -23.35 -22.30
C ALA A 406 8.88 -23.02 -22.99
N PRO A 407 8.70 -23.35 -24.30
CA PRO A 407 7.43 -23.10 -24.99
C PRO A 407 6.26 -23.80 -24.31
N VAL A 408 5.13 -23.09 -24.21
CA VAL A 408 3.88 -23.64 -23.69
C VAL A 408 2.73 -23.37 -24.67
N GLY A 409 1.75 -24.28 -24.70
CA GLY A 409 0.52 -24.04 -25.43
C GLY A 409 -0.34 -22.98 -24.78
N PHE A 410 -1.08 -22.22 -25.57
CA PHE A 410 -1.99 -21.19 -25.06
C PHE A 410 -3.25 -21.06 -25.90
N ARG A 411 -4.27 -20.48 -25.31
CA ARG A 411 -5.52 -20.08 -25.99
C ARG A 411 -5.84 -18.66 -25.61
N GLN A 412 -6.09 -17.83 -26.58
CA GLN A 412 -6.56 -16.45 -26.38
C GLN A 412 -8.09 -16.43 -26.48
N ARG A 413 -8.72 -15.86 -25.47
CA ARG A 413 -10.18 -15.74 -25.33
C ARG A 413 -10.56 -14.30 -25.01
N ASP A 414 -11.85 -13.97 -25.01
CA ASP A 414 -12.33 -12.64 -24.69
C ASP A 414 -11.97 -12.18 -23.26
N ASP A 415 -11.75 -13.15 -22.35
CA ASP A 415 -11.36 -12.93 -20.96
C ASP A 415 -9.84 -13.00 -20.73
N GLY A 416 -9.03 -12.99 -21.79
CA GLY A 416 -7.57 -12.99 -21.73
C GLY A 416 -6.89 -14.21 -22.33
N VAL A 417 -5.63 -14.39 -21.99
CA VAL A 417 -4.80 -15.54 -22.40
C VAL A 417 -4.82 -16.62 -21.34
N HIS A 418 -5.05 -17.84 -21.77
CA HIS A 418 -4.98 -19.05 -20.94
C HIS A 418 -3.86 -19.93 -21.44
N VAL A 419 -2.87 -20.23 -20.60
CA VAL A 419 -1.76 -21.12 -20.93
C VAL A 419 -2.04 -22.54 -20.47
N ASP A 420 -1.53 -23.51 -21.23
CA ASP A 420 -1.65 -24.93 -20.89
C ASP A 420 -0.75 -25.22 -19.66
N GLY A 421 -1.21 -26.14 -18.79
CA GLY A 421 -0.46 -26.50 -17.57
C GLY A 421 -0.70 -25.60 -16.36
N GLY A 422 -1.70 -24.72 -16.40
CA GLY A 422 -2.21 -24.04 -15.20
C GLY A 422 -2.66 -25.06 -14.15
N ARG A 423 -2.40 -24.78 -12.88
CA ARG A 423 -2.71 -25.70 -11.77
C ARG A 423 -4.21 -25.83 -11.56
N SER A 424 -4.65 -27.02 -11.19
CA SER A 424 -6.02 -27.26 -10.75
C SER A 424 -6.33 -26.50 -9.45
N ALA A 425 -7.60 -26.27 -9.14
CA ALA A 425 -8.01 -25.60 -7.90
C ALA A 425 -7.48 -26.33 -6.63
N LEU A 426 -7.44 -27.67 -6.68
CA LEU A 426 -6.93 -28.48 -5.56
C LEU A 426 -5.41 -28.29 -5.37
N GLU A 427 -4.63 -28.29 -6.45
CA GLU A 427 -3.19 -28.06 -6.39
C GLU A 427 -2.85 -26.66 -5.90
N ARG A 428 -3.60 -25.63 -6.33
CA ARG A 428 -3.43 -24.26 -5.83
C ARG A 428 -3.70 -24.17 -4.35
N ARG A 429 -4.79 -24.77 -3.86
CA ARG A 429 -5.12 -24.76 -2.42
C ARG A 429 -4.06 -25.46 -1.56
N ALA A 430 -3.43 -26.51 -2.09
CA ALA A 430 -2.38 -27.25 -1.40
C ALA A 430 -1.02 -26.54 -1.36
N ARG A 431 -0.81 -25.52 -2.20
CA ARG A 431 0.48 -24.85 -2.41
C ARG A 431 0.44 -23.32 -2.24
N ALA A 432 -0.69 -22.76 -1.84
CA ALA A 432 -0.85 -21.33 -1.69
C ALA A 432 0.26 -20.72 -0.80
N GLY A 433 0.86 -19.63 -1.26
CA GLY A 433 1.88 -18.88 -0.50
C GLY A 433 3.30 -19.45 -0.56
N ARG A 434 3.62 -20.34 -1.51
CA ARG A 434 5.00 -20.84 -1.69
C ARG A 434 5.72 -20.11 -2.81
N VAL A 435 6.93 -19.64 -2.56
CA VAL A 435 7.76 -18.93 -3.56
C VAL A 435 7.99 -19.79 -4.82
N ASP A 436 8.26 -21.09 -4.67
CA ASP A 436 8.48 -22.02 -5.76
C ASP A 436 7.26 -22.20 -6.69
N ASP A 437 6.13 -21.65 -6.31
CA ASP A 437 4.90 -21.74 -7.08
C ASP A 437 4.65 -20.53 -7.97
N ILE A 438 5.44 -19.46 -7.81
CA ILE A 438 5.41 -18.29 -8.67
C ILE A 438 6.07 -18.64 -10.01
N SER A 439 5.31 -18.49 -11.09
CA SER A 439 5.78 -18.79 -12.44
C SER A 439 5.91 -17.53 -13.28
N VAL A 440 6.94 -17.45 -14.11
CA VAL A 440 7.11 -16.35 -15.06
C VAL A 440 6.79 -16.85 -16.48
N TYR A 441 5.87 -16.16 -17.14
CA TYR A 441 5.50 -16.43 -18.51
C TYR A 441 5.95 -15.28 -19.41
N SER A 442 6.73 -15.61 -20.44
CA SER A 442 7.13 -14.64 -21.47
C SER A 442 6.18 -14.75 -22.65
N LEU A 443 5.59 -13.63 -23.03
CA LEU A 443 4.56 -13.57 -24.07
C LEU A 443 5.04 -12.64 -25.20
N THR A 444 5.03 -13.14 -26.43
CA THR A 444 5.26 -12.32 -27.61
C THR A 444 3.92 -11.77 -28.10
N LEU A 445 3.76 -10.46 -28.01
CA LEU A 445 2.54 -9.76 -28.36
C LEU A 445 2.72 -8.95 -29.65
N THR A 446 1.67 -8.90 -30.46
CA THR A 446 1.51 -7.89 -31.50
C THR A 446 0.31 -7.03 -31.13
N PRO A 447 0.50 -5.72 -30.89
CA PRO A 447 -0.61 -4.81 -30.66
C PRO A 447 -1.55 -4.80 -31.86
N ILE A 448 -2.84 -4.73 -31.58
CA ILE A 448 -3.83 -4.46 -32.61
C ILE A 448 -3.93 -2.95 -32.69
N GLU A 449 -3.37 -2.37 -33.76
CA GLU A 449 -3.41 -0.92 -33.97
C GLU A 449 -4.86 -0.43 -33.97
N ARG A 450 -5.18 0.47 -33.04
CA ARG A 450 -6.46 1.15 -32.95
C ARG A 450 -6.24 2.64 -32.72
N PRO A 451 -7.07 3.51 -33.27
CA PRO A 451 -6.94 4.94 -33.03
C PRO A 451 -7.22 5.30 -31.58
N VAL A 452 -6.31 6.01 -30.96
CA VAL A 452 -6.53 6.71 -29.68
C VAL A 452 -7.08 8.09 -30.00
N VAL A 453 -8.25 8.41 -29.47
CA VAL A 453 -8.82 9.77 -29.59
C VAL A 453 -8.31 10.60 -28.42
N LEU A 454 -7.45 11.58 -28.69
CA LEU A 454 -6.87 12.48 -27.69
C LEU A 454 -7.57 13.83 -27.73
N PHE A 455 -7.91 14.36 -26.55
CA PHE A 455 -8.32 15.75 -26.37
C PHE A 455 -7.19 16.51 -25.66
N GLU A 456 -6.29 17.12 -26.42
CA GLU A 456 -5.09 17.79 -25.90
C GLU A 456 -5.35 19.15 -25.24
N THR A 457 -6.52 19.74 -25.42
CA THR A 457 -6.86 21.07 -24.87
C THR A 457 -8.13 21.02 -24.05
N PRO A 458 -8.17 21.70 -22.88
CA PRO A 458 -9.41 21.83 -22.12
C PRO A 458 -10.50 22.43 -23.01
N PRO A 459 -11.70 21.84 -23.06
CA PRO A 459 -12.78 22.40 -23.85
C PRO A 459 -13.18 23.77 -23.30
N ARG A 460 -13.25 24.77 -24.15
CA ARG A 460 -13.76 26.11 -23.77
C ARG A 460 -15.24 26.08 -23.36
N GLN A 461 -15.96 25.04 -23.78
CA GLN A 461 -17.33 24.70 -23.36
C GLN A 461 -17.41 23.19 -23.12
N PRO A 462 -18.31 22.71 -22.24
CA PRO A 462 -18.48 21.28 -22.00
C PRO A 462 -18.80 20.54 -23.31
N ILE A 463 -18.15 19.39 -23.52
CA ILE A 463 -18.31 18.54 -24.70
C ILE A 463 -19.24 17.39 -24.36
N ASP A 464 -20.23 17.14 -25.23
CA ASP A 464 -21.06 15.95 -25.15
C ASP A 464 -20.25 14.71 -25.55
N LEU A 465 -20.18 13.72 -24.63
CA LEU A 465 -19.44 12.48 -24.82
C LEU A 465 -20.21 11.43 -25.63
N ALA A 466 -21.54 11.51 -25.70
CA ALA A 466 -22.36 10.48 -26.33
C ALA A 466 -21.99 10.22 -27.82
N PRO A 467 -21.73 11.23 -28.66
CA PRO A 467 -21.28 11.01 -30.04
C PRO A 467 -19.94 10.28 -30.12
N LEU A 468 -19.00 10.58 -29.22
CA LEU A 468 -17.68 9.94 -29.18
C LEU A 468 -17.77 8.47 -28.83
N MET A 469 -18.66 8.14 -27.89
CA MET A 469 -18.87 6.75 -27.48
C MET A 469 -19.57 5.93 -28.56
N SER A 470 -20.38 6.53 -29.42
CA SER A 470 -21.06 5.82 -30.50
C SER A 470 -20.11 5.25 -31.55
N ASP A 471 -18.96 5.87 -31.72
CA ASP A 471 -17.91 5.45 -32.66
C ASP A 471 -16.82 4.59 -32.02
N ALA A 472 -16.77 4.57 -30.67
CA ALA A 472 -15.78 3.82 -29.92
C ALA A 472 -16.02 2.30 -30.01
N ARG A 473 -14.94 1.55 -30.13
CA ARG A 473 -14.93 0.10 -30.29
C ARG A 473 -14.23 -0.57 -29.10
N PRO A 474 -14.53 -1.83 -28.83
CA PRO A 474 -13.81 -2.57 -27.80
C PRO A 474 -12.27 -2.47 -27.96
N GLY A 475 -11.59 -2.09 -26.89
CA GLY A 475 -10.14 -1.85 -26.85
C GLY A 475 -9.72 -0.39 -27.06
N ASP A 476 -10.63 0.50 -27.47
CA ASP A 476 -10.29 1.92 -27.58
C ASP A 476 -10.10 2.56 -26.19
N VAL A 477 -9.13 3.47 -26.12
CA VAL A 477 -8.91 4.35 -24.97
C VAL A 477 -9.32 5.76 -25.35
N VAL A 478 -10.36 6.27 -24.74
CA VAL A 478 -10.79 7.65 -24.87
C VAL A 478 -10.12 8.44 -23.75
N GLN A 479 -9.02 9.12 -24.08
CA GLN A 479 -8.29 9.97 -23.15
C GLN A 479 -8.94 11.33 -23.09
N LEU A 480 -9.54 11.69 -21.96
CA LEU A 480 -10.12 13.00 -21.71
C LEU A 480 -9.08 13.95 -21.09
N GLY A 481 -9.00 15.16 -21.61
CA GLY A 481 -8.16 16.22 -21.08
C GLY A 481 -8.76 16.88 -19.83
N ASP A 482 -8.15 17.98 -19.41
CA ASP A 482 -8.63 18.81 -18.30
C ASP A 482 -9.96 19.47 -18.67
N GLY A 483 -10.96 19.47 -17.77
CA GLY A 483 -12.23 20.15 -18.00
C GLY A 483 -13.48 19.30 -17.72
N THR A 484 -14.65 19.85 -18.09
CA THR A 484 -15.96 19.22 -17.90
C THR A 484 -16.54 18.71 -19.21
N TYR A 485 -17.01 17.48 -19.19
CA TYR A 485 -17.65 16.78 -20.29
C TYR A 485 -19.10 16.47 -19.90
N LEU A 486 -20.01 16.46 -20.88
CA LEU A 486 -21.44 16.20 -20.62
C LEU A 486 -21.77 14.72 -20.82
N GLY A 487 -22.47 14.17 -19.83
CA GLY A 487 -23.26 12.96 -19.90
C GLY A 487 -24.74 13.29 -20.16
N PRO A 488 -25.64 12.31 -20.13
CA PRO A 488 -25.39 10.90 -19.85
C PRO A 488 -24.59 10.21 -20.98
N VAL A 489 -23.67 9.33 -20.59
CA VAL A 489 -22.87 8.58 -21.54
C VAL A 489 -22.87 7.10 -21.22
N THR A 490 -23.05 6.26 -22.26
CA THR A 490 -22.81 4.81 -22.15
C THR A 490 -21.43 4.52 -22.69
N VAL A 491 -20.55 3.96 -21.84
CA VAL A 491 -19.24 3.48 -22.24
C VAL A 491 -19.41 2.08 -22.82
N PRO A 492 -19.14 1.89 -24.13
CA PRO A 492 -19.38 0.60 -24.79
C PRO A 492 -18.48 -0.52 -24.24
N ALA A 493 -18.86 -1.75 -24.55
CA ALA A 493 -18.13 -2.92 -24.11
C ALA A 493 -16.63 -2.84 -24.50
N GLY A 494 -15.74 -3.08 -23.53
CA GLY A 494 -14.30 -3.08 -23.72
C GLY A 494 -13.66 -1.72 -23.99
N VAL A 495 -14.37 -0.60 -23.86
CA VAL A 495 -13.83 0.77 -24.01
C VAL A 495 -13.34 1.29 -22.67
N ILE A 496 -12.22 2.00 -22.68
CA ILE A 496 -11.66 2.69 -21.52
C ILE A 496 -11.87 4.19 -21.69
N VAL A 497 -12.51 4.84 -20.71
CA VAL A 497 -12.55 6.30 -20.61
C VAL A 497 -11.62 6.72 -19.49
N ARG A 498 -10.59 7.47 -19.81
CA ARG A 498 -9.55 7.87 -18.87
C ARG A 498 -9.44 9.38 -18.77
N GLY A 499 -9.44 9.93 -17.56
CA GLY A 499 -9.17 11.33 -17.27
C GLY A 499 -7.73 11.59 -16.86
N LEU A 500 -7.44 12.84 -16.50
CA LEU A 500 -6.14 13.29 -15.98
C LEU A 500 -6.07 13.31 -14.44
N GLY A 501 -7.08 12.79 -13.77
CA GLY A 501 -7.22 12.74 -12.33
C GLY A 501 -8.55 13.30 -11.82
N ALA A 502 -8.97 12.85 -10.65
CA ALA A 502 -10.14 13.37 -9.97
C ALA A 502 -9.94 14.86 -9.65
N GLY A 503 -10.91 15.69 -10.04
CA GLY A 503 -10.84 17.16 -9.91
C GLY A 503 -10.24 17.89 -11.12
N ARG A 504 -9.59 17.20 -12.06
CA ARG A 504 -9.12 17.77 -13.34
C ARG A 504 -10.08 17.45 -14.47
N THR A 505 -10.50 16.21 -14.58
CA THR A 505 -11.45 15.75 -15.59
C THR A 505 -12.78 15.41 -14.93
N THR A 506 -13.89 15.97 -15.38
CA THR A 506 -15.22 15.72 -14.81
C THR A 506 -16.22 15.35 -15.91
N ILE A 507 -17.04 14.31 -15.66
CA ILE A 507 -18.22 14.00 -16.46
C ILE A 507 -19.46 14.44 -15.67
N ASP A 508 -20.28 15.31 -16.23
CA ASP A 508 -21.48 15.86 -15.62
C ASP A 508 -22.73 15.24 -16.26
N GLY A 509 -23.54 14.55 -15.46
CA GLY A 509 -24.76 13.87 -15.89
C GLY A 509 -25.94 14.80 -16.17
N SER A 510 -25.85 16.10 -15.88
CA SER A 510 -26.91 17.09 -16.13
C SER A 510 -28.28 16.68 -15.55
N GLY A 511 -28.28 16.11 -14.36
CA GLY A 511 -29.50 15.66 -13.65
C GLY A 511 -29.94 14.22 -13.96
N GLN A 512 -29.11 13.45 -14.66
CA GLN A 512 -29.35 12.03 -15.00
C GLN A 512 -28.17 11.15 -14.53
N THR A 513 -28.30 9.82 -14.63
CA THR A 513 -27.16 8.91 -14.48
C THR A 513 -26.07 9.31 -15.48
N ALA A 514 -24.94 9.77 -14.96
CA ALA A 514 -23.91 10.39 -15.81
C ALA A 514 -23.19 9.38 -16.70
N VAL A 515 -22.89 8.17 -16.14
CA VAL A 515 -22.13 7.14 -16.84
C VAL A 515 -22.77 5.77 -16.65
N ILE A 516 -22.91 5.04 -17.76
CA ILE A 516 -23.31 3.63 -17.79
C ILE A 516 -22.13 2.83 -18.34
N LEU A 517 -21.71 1.79 -17.63
CA LEU A 517 -20.63 0.90 -18.03
C LEU A 517 -21.17 -0.43 -18.54
N GLU A 518 -20.84 -0.74 -19.79
CA GLU A 518 -21.15 -2.01 -20.42
C GLU A 518 -20.06 -3.06 -20.11
N ARG A 519 -20.18 -4.28 -20.66
CA ARG A 519 -19.26 -5.38 -20.41
C ARG A 519 -17.78 -4.98 -20.61
N ASN A 520 -16.94 -5.21 -19.60
CA ASN A 520 -15.50 -4.92 -19.64
C ASN A 520 -15.17 -3.42 -19.93
N ALA A 521 -16.14 -2.51 -19.75
CA ALA A 521 -15.90 -1.08 -19.85
C ALA A 521 -15.17 -0.57 -18.60
N ARG A 522 -14.32 0.44 -18.79
CA ARG A 522 -13.55 1.00 -17.68
C ARG A 522 -13.67 2.52 -17.60
N LEU A 523 -13.69 3.00 -16.38
CA LEU A 523 -13.64 4.41 -16.04
C LEU A 523 -12.43 4.64 -15.14
N GLU A 524 -11.51 5.51 -15.56
CA GLU A 524 -10.23 5.65 -14.87
C GLU A 524 -9.89 7.11 -14.63
N HIS A 525 -9.46 7.45 -13.40
CA HIS A 525 -8.83 8.72 -13.02
C HIS A 525 -9.62 9.98 -13.40
N LEU A 526 -10.88 10.06 -13.06
CA LEU A 526 -11.73 11.22 -13.32
C LEU A 526 -12.83 11.39 -12.27
N SER A 527 -13.50 12.54 -12.28
CA SER A 527 -14.70 12.80 -11.49
C SER A 527 -15.96 12.55 -12.30
N VAL A 528 -17.01 12.05 -11.64
CA VAL A 528 -18.35 11.90 -12.20
C VAL A 528 -19.34 12.56 -11.24
N GLY A 529 -20.13 13.49 -11.74
CA GLY A 529 -21.09 14.23 -10.95
C GLY A 529 -22.35 14.58 -11.74
N GLY A 530 -23.13 15.52 -11.22
CA GLY A 530 -24.35 16.01 -11.89
C GLY A 530 -25.43 14.96 -12.05
N GLY A 531 -25.47 13.95 -11.18
CA GLY A 531 -26.51 12.91 -11.18
C GLY A 531 -27.90 13.42 -10.83
N PRO A 532 -28.93 12.54 -10.76
CA PRO A 532 -30.27 12.89 -10.39
C PRO A 532 -30.35 13.59 -9.04
N VAL A 533 -31.30 14.49 -8.88
CA VAL A 533 -31.54 15.14 -7.58
C VAL A 533 -31.84 14.07 -6.54
N ARG A 534 -31.11 14.12 -5.45
CA ARG A 534 -31.22 13.16 -4.37
C ARG A 534 -32.61 13.26 -3.72
N VAL A 535 -33.31 12.14 -3.69
CA VAL A 535 -34.53 11.95 -2.89
C VAL A 535 -34.11 11.20 -1.62
N ALA A 536 -34.47 11.73 -0.46
CA ALA A 536 -34.19 11.09 0.83
C ALA A 536 -34.56 9.59 0.78
N TRP A 537 -33.69 8.72 1.30
CA TRP A 537 -33.81 7.26 1.39
C TRP A 537 -33.52 6.44 0.11
N PHE A 538 -33.32 7.06 -1.05
CA PHE A 538 -32.98 6.34 -2.27
C PHE A 538 -31.56 6.66 -2.72
N PRO A 539 -30.81 5.66 -3.20
CA PRO A 539 -29.51 5.88 -3.83
C PRO A 539 -29.65 6.83 -5.02
N CYS A 540 -28.71 7.76 -5.16
CA CYS A 540 -28.65 8.65 -6.30
C CYS A 540 -27.67 8.04 -7.33
N PRO A 541 -28.14 7.35 -8.37
CA PRO A 541 -27.28 6.65 -9.32
C PRO A 541 -26.56 7.67 -10.21
N VAL A 542 -25.29 7.86 -9.97
CA VAL A 542 -24.40 8.70 -10.81
C VAL A 542 -23.64 7.85 -11.80
N VAL A 543 -23.21 6.65 -11.38
CA VAL A 543 -22.61 5.64 -12.25
C VAL A 543 -23.38 4.33 -12.12
N GLU A 544 -23.63 3.66 -13.24
CA GLU A 544 -24.28 2.35 -13.28
C GLU A 544 -23.43 1.34 -14.05
N ALA A 545 -23.02 0.25 -13.39
CA ALA A 545 -22.32 -0.87 -14.01
C ALA A 545 -23.36 -1.94 -14.41
N ARG A 546 -23.65 -2.03 -15.71
CA ARG A 546 -24.62 -2.97 -16.29
C ARG A 546 -23.98 -4.19 -16.93
N GLY A 547 -22.72 -4.07 -17.31
CA GLY A 547 -22.00 -5.16 -17.96
C GLY A 547 -20.99 -5.82 -17.03
N PRO A 548 -20.83 -7.17 -17.10
CA PRO A 548 -19.85 -7.88 -16.29
C PRO A 548 -18.42 -7.43 -16.61
N TYR A 549 -17.53 -7.52 -15.61
CA TYR A 549 -16.14 -7.07 -15.64
C TYR A 549 -15.97 -5.56 -15.81
N ALA A 550 -17.00 -4.75 -15.60
CA ALA A 550 -16.86 -3.31 -15.58
C ALA A 550 -15.94 -2.87 -14.43
N THR A 551 -15.17 -1.80 -14.65
CA THR A 551 -14.17 -1.35 -13.66
C THR A 551 -14.24 0.16 -13.46
N LEU A 552 -14.22 0.59 -12.19
CA LEU A 552 -13.95 1.96 -11.77
C LEU A 552 -12.60 1.98 -11.05
N LEU A 553 -11.66 2.82 -11.50
CA LEU A 553 -10.33 2.91 -10.93
C LEU A 553 -9.93 4.37 -10.71
N GLY A 554 -9.57 4.75 -9.49
CA GLY A 554 -9.09 6.10 -9.18
C GLY A 554 -10.10 7.20 -9.47
N CYS A 555 -11.39 6.92 -9.36
CA CYS A 555 -12.47 7.84 -9.69
C CYS A 555 -13.00 8.58 -8.45
N ARG A 556 -13.63 9.73 -8.69
CA ARG A 556 -14.47 10.40 -7.71
C ARG A 556 -15.91 10.45 -8.23
N VAL A 557 -16.83 9.85 -7.50
CA VAL A 557 -18.25 9.80 -7.87
C VAL A 557 -19.06 10.62 -6.86
N ASP A 558 -19.66 11.71 -7.31
CA ASP A 558 -20.51 12.56 -6.47
C ASP A 558 -21.94 11.99 -6.38
N GLY A 559 -22.05 10.86 -5.70
CA GLY A 559 -23.26 10.08 -5.52
C GLY A 559 -22.97 8.57 -5.41
N HIS A 560 -23.92 7.74 -5.87
CA HIS A 560 -23.84 6.30 -5.75
C HIS A 560 -23.41 5.61 -7.05
N VAL A 561 -22.68 4.50 -6.89
CA VAL A 561 -22.41 3.53 -7.95
C VAL A 561 -23.40 2.37 -7.80
N ILE A 562 -24.21 2.14 -8.83
CA ILE A 562 -25.14 1.00 -8.87
C ILE A 562 -24.53 -0.13 -9.69
N VAL A 563 -24.47 -1.33 -9.12
CA VAL A 563 -23.91 -2.52 -9.74
C VAL A 563 -25.02 -3.53 -10.00
N ARG A 564 -25.20 -3.88 -11.28
CA ARG A 564 -26.21 -4.85 -11.74
C ARG A 564 -25.62 -5.97 -12.55
N ALA A 565 -24.31 -6.18 -12.46
CA ALA A 565 -23.60 -7.17 -13.23
C ALA A 565 -22.50 -7.83 -12.40
N ASP A 566 -22.12 -9.04 -12.78
CA ASP A 566 -21.12 -9.85 -12.11
C ASP A 566 -19.68 -9.37 -12.36
N ASP A 567 -18.77 -9.76 -11.47
CA ASP A 567 -17.32 -9.55 -11.62
C ASP A 567 -16.93 -8.05 -11.77
N VAL A 568 -17.70 -7.12 -11.18
CA VAL A 568 -17.41 -5.68 -11.22
C VAL A 568 -16.33 -5.34 -10.20
N VAL A 569 -15.41 -4.47 -10.58
CA VAL A 569 -14.32 -3.99 -9.72
C VAL A 569 -14.44 -2.49 -9.48
N ILE A 570 -14.51 -2.07 -8.22
CA ILE A 570 -14.46 -0.67 -7.79
C ILE A 570 -13.23 -0.53 -6.90
N ARG A 571 -12.24 0.22 -7.36
CA ARG A 571 -10.97 0.34 -6.65
C ARG A 571 -10.51 1.78 -6.59
N ALA A 572 -9.94 2.18 -5.44
CA ALA A 572 -9.38 3.51 -5.25
C ALA A 572 -10.36 4.64 -5.59
N THR A 573 -11.64 4.41 -5.34
CA THR A 573 -12.72 5.29 -5.78
C THR A 573 -13.36 5.97 -4.57
N ALA A 574 -13.52 7.29 -4.64
CA ALA A 574 -14.27 8.04 -3.65
C ALA A 574 -15.73 8.18 -4.11
N ALA A 575 -16.71 7.81 -3.27
CA ALA A 575 -18.13 7.89 -3.60
C ALA A 575 -18.98 8.14 -2.34
N THR A 576 -20.29 8.44 -2.55
CA THR A 576 -21.25 8.42 -1.44
C THR A 576 -21.54 6.99 -0.99
N GLY A 577 -21.66 6.05 -1.93
CA GLY A 577 -21.85 4.65 -1.64
C GLY A 577 -21.90 3.78 -2.90
N VAL A 578 -21.97 2.47 -2.67
CA VAL A 578 -22.15 1.43 -3.69
C VAL A 578 -23.37 0.61 -3.35
N VAL A 579 -24.22 0.32 -4.34
CA VAL A 579 -25.34 -0.59 -4.20
C VAL A 579 -25.22 -1.69 -5.25
N ALA A 580 -25.08 -2.93 -4.83
CA ALA A 580 -25.09 -4.09 -5.71
C ALA A 580 -26.44 -4.82 -5.60
N GLU A 581 -27.11 -5.05 -6.72
CA GLU A 581 -28.43 -5.67 -6.79
C GLU A 581 -28.39 -6.95 -7.62
N GLY A 582 -28.36 -8.10 -6.97
CA GLY A 582 -28.35 -9.41 -7.60
C GLY A 582 -27.10 -9.74 -8.42
N ALA A 583 -26.02 -9.02 -8.22
CA ALA A 583 -24.73 -9.25 -8.85
C ALA A 583 -23.91 -10.27 -8.05
N ASP A 584 -23.01 -11.01 -8.71
CA ASP A 584 -22.05 -11.89 -8.07
C ASP A 584 -20.63 -11.28 -8.15
N ARG A 585 -19.78 -11.61 -7.17
CA ARG A 585 -18.32 -11.33 -7.17
C ARG A 585 -17.97 -9.86 -7.40
N LEU A 586 -18.76 -8.94 -6.82
CA LEU A 586 -18.35 -7.54 -6.74
C LEU A 586 -17.13 -7.42 -5.81
N THR A 587 -16.09 -6.75 -6.28
CA THR A 587 -14.94 -6.36 -5.47
C THR A 587 -14.92 -4.85 -5.28
N VAL A 588 -14.97 -4.40 -4.01
CA VAL A 588 -14.79 -2.99 -3.63
C VAL A 588 -13.55 -2.91 -2.76
N SER A 589 -12.53 -2.19 -3.21
CA SER A 589 -11.27 -2.15 -2.46
C SER A 589 -10.60 -0.78 -2.46
N ARG A 590 -9.89 -0.48 -1.36
CA ARG A 590 -9.09 0.75 -1.20
C ARG A 590 -9.86 2.02 -1.56
N SER A 591 -11.13 2.05 -1.25
CA SER A 591 -12.07 3.10 -1.64
C SER A 591 -12.56 3.88 -0.43
N GLN A 592 -12.95 5.14 -0.66
CA GLN A 592 -13.39 6.03 0.40
C GLN A 592 -14.87 6.38 0.23
N PHE A 593 -15.64 6.21 1.28
CA PHE A 593 -17.07 6.47 1.27
C PHE A 593 -17.44 7.53 2.31
N GLN A 594 -17.94 8.66 1.81
CA GLN A 594 -18.42 9.76 2.64
C GLN A 594 -19.91 9.88 2.49
N GLY A 595 -20.63 9.42 3.51
CA GLY A 595 -22.08 9.41 3.52
C GLY A 595 -22.74 10.64 4.13
N MET A 596 -24.05 10.60 4.21
CA MET A 596 -24.89 11.45 5.03
C MET A 596 -25.63 10.56 6.03
N ARG A 597 -26.32 11.18 6.98
CA ARG A 597 -26.97 10.53 8.13
C ARG A 597 -27.78 9.24 7.84
N TRP A 598 -28.23 9.06 6.60
CA TRP A 598 -29.12 7.97 6.21
C TRP A 598 -28.55 7.05 5.12
N ASP A 599 -27.29 7.25 4.72
CA ASP A 599 -26.67 6.46 3.67
C ASP A 599 -26.13 5.14 4.19
N VAL A 600 -26.04 4.17 3.28
CA VAL A 600 -25.26 2.95 3.44
C VAL A 600 -24.03 3.07 2.55
N GLY A 601 -22.84 2.84 3.09
CA GLY A 601 -21.60 2.97 2.34
C GLY A 601 -21.47 1.92 1.24
N VAL A 602 -21.55 0.63 1.59
CA VAL A 602 -21.66 -0.47 0.62
C VAL A 602 -22.87 -1.34 0.98
N HIS A 603 -23.83 -1.45 0.07
CA HIS A 603 -25.01 -2.27 0.22
C HIS A 603 -25.04 -3.40 -0.81
N LEU A 604 -24.88 -4.62 -0.36
CA LEU A 604 -24.92 -5.85 -1.16
C LEU A 604 -26.28 -6.52 -0.99
N ILE A 605 -27.02 -6.69 -2.07
CA ILE A 605 -28.38 -7.24 -2.06
C ILE A 605 -28.41 -8.48 -2.95
N GLY A 606 -28.45 -9.67 -2.34
CA GLY A 606 -28.34 -10.94 -3.05
C GLY A 606 -26.96 -11.16 -3.64
N GLY A 607 -26.81 -12.23 -4.41
CA GLY A 607 -25.55 -12.59 -5.05
C GLY A 607 -24.58 -13.34 -4.14
N ALA A 608 -23.43 -13.70 -4.70
CA ALA A 608 -22.43 -14.51 -4.01
C ALA A 608 -20.98 -14.03 -4.25
N GLY A 609 -20.10 -14.30 -3.26
CA GLY A 609 -18.67 -14.08 -3.39
C GLY A 609 -18.25 -12.62 -3.49
N HIS A 610 -18.98 -11.72 -2.86
CA HIS A 610 -18.59 -10.31 -2.78
C HIS A 610 -17.41 -10.10 -1.84
N GLU A 611 -16.59 -9.10 -2.15
CA GLU A 611 -15.45 -8.71 -1.32
C GLU A 611 -15.42 -7.20 -1.11
N VAL A 612 -15.36 -6.76 0.16
CA VAL A 612 -15.15 -5.37 0.57
C VAL A 612 -13.88 -5.30 1.42
N ASP A 613 -12.83 -4.71 0.86
CA ASP A 613 -11.47 -4.80 1.41
C ASP A 613 -10.80 -3.42 1.52
N SER A 614 -10.19 -3.13 2.65
CA SER A 614 -9.32 -1.96 2.86
C SER A 614 -9.99 -0.63 2.48
N CYS A 615 -11.26 -0.44 2.82
CA CYS A 615 -12.03 0.75 2.52
C CYS A 615 -12.26 1.62 3.77
N GLU A 616 -12.44 2.92 3.56
CA GLU A 616 -12.80 3.88 4.61
C GLU A 616 -14.25 4.31 4.49
N PHE A 617 -14.97 4.33 5.62
CA PHE A 617 -16.37 4.73 5.70
C PHE A 617 -16.55 5.80 6.77
N ARG A 618 -17.21 6.93 6.41
CA ARG A 618 -17.47 8.03 7.33
C ARG A 618 -18.90 8.53 7.22
N ASP A 619 -19.52 8.84 8.36
CA ASP A 619 -20.84 9.48 8.49
C ASP A 619 -22.03 8.72 7.87
N HIS A 620 -21.92 7.41 7.66
CA HIS A 620 -23.01 6.56 7.19
C HIS A 620 -23.93 6.12 8.33
N LEU A 621 -25.21 5.82 8.00
CA LEU A 621 -26.10 5.08 8.88
C LEU A 621 -25.55 3.67 9.13
N CYS A 622 -25.10 3.02 8.05
CA CYS A 622 -24.45 1.73 8.07
C CYS A 622 -23.22 1.77 7.15
N GLY A 623 -22.05 1.34 7.63
CA GLY A 623 -20.85 1.31 6.81
C GLY A 623 -20.99 0.28 5.69
N ILE A 624 -21.19 -0.99 6.04
CA ILE A 624 -21.37 -2.11 5.10
C ILE A 624 -22.60 -2.91 5.48
N ARG A 625 -23.50 -3.11 4.53
CA ARG A 625 -24.68 -3.97 4.68
C ARG A 625 -24.67 -5.06 3.62
N ALA A 626 -24.82 -6.30 4.04
CA ALA A 626 -25.01 -7.43 3.16
C ALA A 626 -26.34 -8.11 3.50
N SER A 627 -27.24 -8.18 2.53
CA SER A 627 -28.58 -8.75 2.69
C SER A 627 -28.76 -9.92 1.72
N THR A 628 -29.08 -11.10 2.24
CA THR A 628 -29.33 -12.34 1.47
C THR A 628 -28.18 -12.75 0.54
N THR A 629 -26.93 -12.53 0.97
CA THR A 629 -25.73 -12.87 0.20
C THR A 629 -25.09 -14.17 0.67
N THR A 630 -24.28 -14.77 -0.20
CA THR A 630 -23.52 -16.00 0.13
C THR A 630 -22.03 -15.78 -0.03
N GLY A 631 -21.21 -16.21 0.96
CA GLY A 631 -19.75 -16.18 0.91
C GLY A 631 -19.16 -14.78 0.78
N THR A 632 -19.80 -13.78 1.38
CA THR A 632 -19.31 -12.39 1.41
C THR A 632 -18.11 -12.24 2.32
N ILE A 633 -17.07 -11.57 1.83
CA ILE A 633 -15.85 -11.26 2.59
C ILE A 633 -15.80 -9.76 2.88
N VAL A 634 -15.64 -9.40 4.15
CA VAL A 634 -15.47 -8.02 4.62
C VAL A 634 -14.21 -7.94 5.46
N ARG A 635 -13.16 -7.27 4.98
CA ARG A 635 -11.88 -7.29 5.68
C ARG A 635 -11.11 -5.98 5.61
N GLY A 636 -10.33 -5.69 6.66
CA GLY A 636 -9.37 -4.59 6.67
C GLY A 636 -9.98 -3.20 6.52
N ASN A 637 -11.30 -3.05 6.75
CA ASN A 637 -11.97 -1.77 6.55
C ASN A 637 -11.92 -0.92 7.82
N ASN A 638 -11.87 0.40 7.63
CA ASN A 638 -11.96 1.40 8.69
C ASN A 638 -13.33 2.09 8.61
N ILE A 639 -14.19 1.84 9.60
CA ILE A 639 -15.57 2.29 9.61
C ILE A 639 -15.82 3.19 10.81
N VAL A 640 -16.05 4.47 10.56
CA VAL A 640 -16.50 5.43 11.56
C VAL A 640 -17.94 5.80 11.23
N GLY A 641 -18.88 5.21 11.95
CA GLY A 641 -20.29 5.24 11.60
C GLY A 641 -21.19 5.85 12.69
N ARG A 642 -22.49 5.58 12.58
CA ARG A 642 -23.50 6.09 13.53
C ARG A 642 -24.33 4.97 14.16
N TRP A 643 -24.86 4.07 13.34
CA TRP A 643 -25.80 3.06 13.83
C TRP A 643 -25.21 1.67 13.70
N TRP A 644 -24.85 1.21 12.48
CA TRP A 644 -24.20 -0.05 12.22
C TRP A 644 -22.82 0.16 11.60
N GLY A 645 -21.83 -0.54 12.10
CA GLY A 645 -20.56 -0.69 11.39
C GLY A 645 -20.72 -1.64 10.21
N ILE A 646 -20.97 -2.93 10.50
CA ILE A 646 -21.22 -3.98 9.52
C ILE A 646 -22.51 -4.70 9.89
N HIS A 647 -23.45 -4.79 8.95
CA HIS A 647 -24.73 -5.46 9.15
C HIS A 647 -24.92 -6.60 8.13
N LEU A 648 -25.01 -7.82 8.62
CA LEU A 648 -25.21 -9.05 7.86
C LEU A 648 -26.65 -9.53 8.09
N GLU A 649 -27.49 -9.42 7.06
CA GLU A 649 -28.91 -9.76 7.12
C GLU A 649 -29.17 -11.01 6.28
N GLN A 650 -29.53 -12.12 6.92
CA GLN A 650 -29.82 -13.41 6.29
C GLN A 650 -28.74 -13.88 5.30
N THR A 651 -27.47 -13.75 5.71
CA THR A 651 -26.31 -14.15 4.91
C THR A 651 -25.90 -15.59 5.19
N GLU A 652 -25.26 -16.24 4.21
CA GLU A 652 -24.69 -17.57 4.37
C GLU A 652 -23.17 -17.54 4.16
N GLY A 653 -22.39 -18.06 5.15
CA GLY A 653 -20.94 -18.21 5.04
C GLY A 653 -20.19 -16.87 4.92
N ALA A 654 -20.70 -15.80 5.50
CA ALA A 654 -19.99 -14.51 5.51
C ALA A 654 -18.73 -14.58 6.39
N HIS A 655 -17.63 -13.96 5.96
CA HIS A 655 -16.40 -13.86 6.70
C HIS A 655 -16.01 -12.40 6.91
N VAL A 656 -16.02 -11.93 8.16
CA VAL A 656 -15.73 -10.55 8.56
C VAL A 656 -14.50 -10.54 9.46
N TYR A 657 -13.38 -9.99 8.99
CA TYR A 657 -12.15 -10.05 9.78
C TYR A 657 -11.22 -8.85 9.58
N GLY A 658 -10.47 -8.52 10.65
CA GLY A 658 -9.46 -7.47 10.61
C GLY A 658 -10.03 -6.07 10.36
N ASN A 659 -11.32 -5.82 10.62
CA ASN A 659 -11.91 -4.51 10.46
C ASN A 659 -11.79 -3.69 11.75
N PHE A 660 -11.63 -2.38 11.58
CA PHE A 660 -11.73 -1.41 12.65
C PHE A 660 -13.08 -0.68 12.55
N VAL A 661 -13.89 -0.74 13.62
CA VAL A 661 -15.23 -0.14 13.68
C VAL A 661 -15.29 0.76 14.89
N ASP A 662 -15.65 2.03 14.67
CA ASP A 662 -15.60 3.04 15.71
C ASP A 662 -16.87 3.91 15.76
N HIS A 663 -17.27 4.34 16.96
CA HIS A 663 -18.41 5.23 17.21
C HIS A 663 -19.73 4.75 16.58
N THR A 664 -20.03 3.45 16.67
CA THR A 664 -21.29 2.87 16.17
C THR A 664 -22.16 2.35 17.32
N MET A 665 -23.47 2.38 17.18
CA MET A 665 -24.35 1.73 18.16
C MET A 665 -24.19 0.21 18.14
N ARG A 666 -24.06 -0.39 16.93
CA ARG A 666 -23.81 -1.81 16.73
C ARG A 666 -22.56 -1.98 15.88
N GLY A 667 -21.50 -2.56 16.45
CA GLY A 667 -20.25 -2.75 15.73
C GLY A 667 -20.43 -3.69 14.55
N ILE A 668 -20.67 -4.97 14.82
CA ILE A 668 -20.99 -6.01 13.83
C ILE A 668 -22.30 -6.66 14.24
N ASP A 669 -23.27 -6.72 13.33
CA ASP A 669 -24.61 -7.21 13.55
C ASP A 669 -24.94 -8.35 12.57
N ILE A 670 -25.30 -9.52 13.10
CA ILE A 670 -25.73 -10.70 12.35
C ILE A 670 -27.21 -10.92 12.62
N ASP A 671 -28.05 -10.51 11.68
CA ASP A 671 -29.52 -10.66 11.74
C ASP A 671 -29.94 -11.85 10.88
N GLY A 672 -30.08 -13.00 11.49
CA GLY A 672 -30.32 -14.26 10.81
C GLY A 672 -29.14 -14.77 10.00
N GLY A 673 -29.36 -15.80 9.18
CA GLY A 673 -28.32 -16.39 8.35
C GLY A 673 -27.54 -17.50 9.03
N THR A 674 -26.55 -18.04 8.33
CA THR A 674 -25.81 -19.23 8.79
C THR A 674 -24.32 -19.15 8.50
N GLN A 675 -23.52 -19.82 9.35
CA GLN A 675 -22.09 -20.04 9.15
C GLN A 675 -21.27 -18.74 8.98
N ALA A 676 -21.69 -17.64 9.61
CA ALA A 676 -20.90 -16.42 9.64
C ALA A 676 -19.66 -16.60 10.56
N VAL A 677 -18.51 -16.12 10.10
CA VAL A 677 -17.25 -16.10 10.84
C VAL A 677 -16.83 -14.65 11.06
N ILE A 678 -16.77 -14.24 12.33
CA ILE A 678 -16.37 -12.89 12.76
C ILE A 678 -15.08 -13.02 13.56
N ASP A 679 -13.96 -12.63 12.97
CA ASP A 679 -12.65 -12.93 13.53
C ASP A 679 -11.69 -11.74 13.49
N GLY A 680 -10.97 -11.48 14.59
CA GLY A 680 -9.89 -10.51 14.62
C GLY A 680 -10.29 -9.05 14.34
N ASN A 681 -11.53 -8.64 14.60
CA ASN A 681 -11.98 -7.27 14.42
C ASN A 681 -11.77 -6.45 15.69
N ALA A 682 -11.51 -5.15 15.54
CA ALA A 682 -11.46 -4.18 16.63
C ALA A 682 -12.70 -3.27 16.57
N ILE A 683 -13.49 -3.25 17.64
CA ILE A 683 -14.67 -2.39 17.77
C ILE A 683 -14.51 -1.49 18.99
N CYS A 684 -14.59 -0.18 18.77
CA CYS A 684 -14.35 0.82 19.79
C CYS A 684 -15.54 1.77 19.96
N ASP A 685 -15.68 2.32 21.17
CA ASP A 685 -16.63 3.40 21.49
C ASP A 685 -18.07 3.16 21.00
N GLY A 686 -18.54 1.93 21.10
CA GLY A 686 -19.85 1.48 20.64
C GLY A 686 -20.81 1.11 21.78
N ASP A 687 -22.11 0.90 21.46
CA ASP A 687 -23.04 0.29 22.40
C ASP A 687 -22.78 -1.23 22.49
N SER A 688 -22.66 -1.91 21.36
CA SER A 688 -22.43 -3.35 21.31
C SER A 688 -21.29 -3.68 20.32
N GLY A 689 -20.37 -4.56 20.75
CA GLY A 689 -19.28 -5.04 19.91
C GLY A 689 -19.79 -5.93 18.78
N CYS A 690 -20.43 -7.04 19.12
CA CYS A 690 -21.08 -7.95 18.17
C CYS A 690 -22.49 -8.31 18.64
N ILE A 691 -23.46 -8.30 17.71
CA ILE A 691 -24.82 -8.77 17.95
C ILE A 691 -25.07 -9.96 17.03
N VAL A 692 -25.69 -11.00 17.56
CA VAL A 692 -26.10 -12.21 16.82
C VAL A 692 -27.54 -12.50 17.19
N GLU A 693 -28.46 -12.36 16.24
CA GLU A 693 -29.89 -12.39 16.54
C GLU A 693 -30.77 -13.04 15.44
N TRP A 694 -32.05 -13.24 15.76
CA TRP A 694 -33.13 -13.63 14.85
C TRP A 694 -32.91 -14.91 14.04
N GLY A 695 -32.56 -16.00 14.71
CA GLY A 695 -32.42 -17.31 14.09
C GLY A 695 -31.08 -17.55 13.40
N ALA A 696 -30.09 -16.72 13.66
CA ALA A 696 -28.72 -16.98 13.21
C ALA A 696 -28.20 -18.31 13.74
N SER A 697 -27.48 -19.09 12.94
CA SER A 697 -27.01 -20.41 13.32
C SER A 697 -25.62 -20.73 12.82
N ASP A 698 -24.91 -21.61 13.59
CA ASP A 698 -23.57 -22.06 13.28
C ASP A 698 -22.55 -20.92 13.10
N CYS A 699 -22.71 -19.82 13.86
CA CYS A 699 -21.84 -18.65 13.79
C CYS A 699 -20.63 -18.80 14.71
N GLN A 700 -19.49 -18.31 14.24
CA GLN A 700 -18.25 -18.21 15.01
C GLN A 700 -17.88 -16.74 15.24
N VAL A 701 -17.58 -16.38 16.50
CA VAL A 701 -17.10 -15.04 16.89
C VAL A 701 -15.84 -15.21 17.72
N SER A 702 -14.66 -14.97 17.13
CA SER A 702 -13.38 -15.28 17.75
C SER A 702 -12.30 -14.22 17.52
N GLY A 703 -11.40 -14.08 18.48
CA GLY A 703 -10.23 -13.21 18.33
C GLY A 703 -10.53 -11.71 18.22
N ASN A 704 -11.77 -11.28 18.48
CA ASN A 704 -12.15 -9.88 18.35
C ASN A 704 -11.82 -9.09 19.61
N ARG A 705 -11.60 -7.78 19.45
CA ARG A 705 -11.35 -6.84 20.55
C ARG A 705 -12.48 -5.82 20.63
N TRP A 706 -13.06 -5.68 21.80
CA TRP A 706 -14.06 -4.67 22.12
C TRP A 706 -13.52 -3.70 23.16
N GLU A 707 -13.47 -2.46 22.84
CA GLU A 707 -12.89 -1.42 23.69
C GLU A 707 -13.87 -0.30 23.94
N ARG A 708 -14.14 0.06 25.17
CA ARG A 708 -15.11 1.09 25.59
C ARG A 708 -16.51 0.87 24.99
N CYS A 709 -16.89 -0.37 24.77
CA CYS A 709 -18.26 -0.74 24.39
C CYS A 709 -19.11 -0.95 25.66
N ARG A 710 -20.43 -0.80 25.55
CA ARG A 710 -21.31 -1.15 26.66
C ARG A 710 -21.38 -2.66 26.85
N ILE A 711 -21.51 -3.43 25.77
CA ILE A 711 -21.62 -4.89 25.75
C ILE A 711 -20.61 -5.44 24.71
N GLY A 712 -19.96 -6.57 25.03
CA GLY A 712 -19.07 -7.26 24.09
C GLY A 712 -19.86 -8.03 23.02
N ILE A 713 -20.54 -9.11 23.41
CA ILE A 713 -21.42 -9.90 22.54
C ILE A 713 -22.83 -9.90 23.13
N LEU A 714 -23.81 -9.60 22.29
CA LEU A 714 -25.22 -9.80 22.59
C LEU A 714 -25.80 -10.87 21.66
N ALA A 715 -26.33 -11.95 22.19
CA ALA A 715 -26.94 -13.01 21.40
C ALA A 715 -28.41 -13.21 21.80
N TRP A 716 -29.30 -13.31 20.81
CA TRP A 716 -30.73 -13.48 21.02
C TRP A 716 -31.36 -14.40 19.95
N GLU A 717 -32.09 -15.43 20.39
CA GLU A 717 -32.72 -16.41 19.49
C GLU A 717 -31.74 -17.08 18.51
N VAL A 718 -30.59 -17.52 18.99
CA VAL A 718 -29.47 -18.04 18.19
C VAL A 718 -29.28 -19.54 18.43
N THR A 719 -28.91 -20.28 17.38
CA THR A 719 -28.59 -21.70 17.49
C THR A 719 -27.12 -21.93 17.14
N ALA A 720 -26.35 -22.60 18.03
CA ALA A 720 -24.94 -22.95 17.81
C ALA A 720 -24.01 -21.73 17.54
N LEU A 721 -23.95 -20.81 18.50
CA LEU A 721 -22.94 -19.74 18.53
C LEU A 721 -21.67 -20.24 19.20
N HIS A 722 -20.55 -20.14 18.53
CA HIS A 722 -19.21 -20.43 19.04
C HIS A 722 -18.43 -19.13 19.26
N ALA A 723 -18.32 -18.68 20.52
CA ALA A 723 -17.60 -17.46 20.87
C ALA A 723 -16.39 -17.82 21.77
N HIS A 724 -15.18 -17.47 21.33
CA HIS A 724 -13.95 -17.76 22.10
C HIS A 724 -12.83 -16.77 21.74
N ASP A 725 -11.85 -16.65 22.61
CA ASP A 725 -10.62 -15.87 22.42
C ASP A 725 -10.86 -14.38 22.09
N ASN A 726 -12.01 -13.84 22.50
CA ASN A 726 -12.32 -12.43 22.33
C ASN A 726 -11.84 -11.63 23.55
N GLU A 727 -11.34 -10.43 23.32
CA GLU A 727 -10.83 -9.52 24.34
C GLU A 727 -11.82 -8.36 24.58
N ALA A 728 -12.12 -8.09 25.84
CA ALA A 728 -12.99 -6.99 26.25
C ALA A 728 -12.24 -6.04 27.17
N ILE A 729 -12.13 -4.77 26.77
CA ILE A 729 -11.38 -3.74 27.48
C ILE A 729 -12.33 -2.58 27.82
N ASP A 730 -12.32 -2.19 29.09
CA ASP A 730 -13.08 -1.03 29.59
C ASP A 730 -14.58 -1.05 29.20
N LEU A 731 -15.23 -2.23 29.29
CA LEU A 731 -16.67 -2.31 29.08
C LEU A 731 -17.42 -1.51 30.14
N HIS A 732 -18.47 -0.80 29.72
CA HIS A 732 -19.32 -0.05 30.65
C HIS A 732 -20.17 -0.97 31.54
N GLU A 733 -20.47 -2.20 31.08
CA GLU A 733 -21.13 -3.26 31.84
C GLU A 733 -20.19 -4.50 31.84
N PRO A 734 -19.21 -4.59 32.76
CA PRO A 734 -18.20 -5.67 32.75
C PRO A 734 -18.77 -7.09 32.82
N ASP A 735 -19.94 -7.26 33.44
CA ASP A 735 -20.63 -8.56 33.52
C ASP A 735 -21.35 -8.94 32.20
N ALA A 736 -21.42 -8.03 31.23
CA ALA A 736 -22.07 -8.21 29.94
C ALA A 736 -21.08 -8.44 28.79
N ALA A 737 -19.88 -8.98 29.07
CA ALA A 737 -18.99 -9.42 28.00
C ALA A 737 -19.66 -10.44 27.09
N TYR A 738 -20.57 -11.24 27.62
CA TYR A 738 -21.43 -12.17 26.89
C TYR A 738 -22.83 -12.15 27.48
N ALA A 739 -23.80 -11.51 26.78
CA ALA A 739 -25.21 -11.55 27.14
C ALA A 739 -25.94 -12.46 26.14
N ILE A 740 -26.35 -13.66 26.60
CA ILE A 740 -27.12 -14.61 25.81
C ILE A 740 -28.56 -14.60 26.35
N GLY A 741 -29.48 -14.11 25.53
CA GLY A 741 -30.92 -14.16 25.78
C GLY A 741 -31.55 -15.50 25.34
N PRO A 742 -32.76 -15.86 25.84
CA PRO A 742 -33.42 -17.11 25.51
C PRO A 742 -33.80 -17.25 24.06
#